data_128d4d7059e35470b1c098d0fb6a9dc0
#
_entry.id   128d4d7059e35470b1c098d0fb6a9dc0
#
_cell.length_a   1.000
_cell.length_b   1.000
_cell.length_c   1.000
_cell.angle_alpha   90.00
_cell.angle_beta   90.00
_cell.angle_gamma   90.00
#
_symmetry.space_group_name_H-M   'P 1'
#
loop_
_entity.id
_entity.type
_entity.pdbx_description
1 polymer ?
#
loop_
_entity_poly.entity_id
_entity_poly.type
_entity_poly.pdbx_seq_one_letter_code
_entity_poly.pdbx_strand_id
1 'polypeptide(L)'
;MTNRCLYHAAFKDFLSSGTLEVLGTLHDHFHGEAQTTTGEAWKREIQLLQQVLTPWTDEAGEIIFEYDIPRLGKRIDVVLLLRGIIFCLEFKVGQKNALQADVEQVMDYALDLKNFHRFSHDRIIVPILIPTDYKRSTTDFIPSVYDDAVYNPLITGAEGLQSMLTKVLHHAHATASVTIDNWIISPYTPTPTIIEAARTLYENHSVEDITRHEADEVSTDATINYLLQIIDRSKRSGQKSICFVTGVPGAGKTLVGLDVAIKQTYKEDNCSKEDGAVFLSGNGPLVAVLTEALARDNYQKNTEKGKRLSDSRREVSEFIQIIHRYRDNMLAKIKNPVENGIVEIDPQKAVKLESAGYGEVEHVAIFDEAQRSWTHKRIADYLKRGGTYGNKLKVPNFPFSEAEFLIWSLDRREDWAVIICLVGGGQEINTGEAGITAWIEALNHRFKHWHVFISNQLTEPEYAEGKVNELLRENGKVTFSNHLHLSVSLRSFRAERLSSFVHALLSFNAEAADLYKDVAAKGYPIVLTRDMDKARAWLRSKARGSQQTGVLVSKVAARFKPLAVNILAQGDENAVHWFLEDKTDVRSSNYLEDAATEIQVQGLELDFVCVLWDADMRYNDGHWEFFKFNGKNKWTPVANTPNGQEEKKYMLNAYRVLLTRARQGIVICVPKGNSRLTPERFPEDPTRLPAFYNGTYAYLKSLGIEEI
;
A
#
# COMPACT_ATOMS: atom_id res chain seq x y z
N MET A 1 3.80 -28.44 0.76
CA MET A 1 4.14 -27.39 1.74
C MET A 1 5.50 -26.87 1.37
N THR A 2 5.62 -25.65 0.91
CA THR A 2 6.91 -25.03 0.61
C THR A 2 7.63 -24.77 1.93
N ASN A 3 8.86 -25.26 1.99
CA ASN A 3 9.72 -25.10 3.16
C ASN A 3 10.13 -23.62 3.25
N ARG A 4 9.72 -22.90 4.29
CA ARG A 4 10.08 -21.47 4.49
C ARG A 4 11.52 -21.28 4.98
N CYS A 5 12.32 -22.32 5.04
CA CYS A 5 13.71 -22.27 5.45
C CYS A 5 14.50 -23.33 4.69
N LEU A 6 15.80 -23.15 4.56
CA LEU A 6 16.67 -24.10 3.90
C LEU A 6 17.07 -25.26 4.82
N TYR A 7 17.18 -24.99 6.14
CA TYR A 7 17.49 -26.00 7.15
C TYR A 7 16.87 -25.66 8.49
N HIS A 8 16.40 -26.67 9.23
CA HIS A 8 16.00 -26.53 10.63
C HIS A 8 16.26 -27.81 11.42
N ALA A 9 16.58 -27.66 12.70
CA ALA A 9 16.79 -28.79 13.62
C ALA A 9 16.70 -28.37 15.09
N ALA A 10 16.44 -29.35 15.98
CA ALA A 10 16.68 -29.16 17.40
C ALA A 10 18.17 -28.94 17.69
N PHE A 11 18.52 -28.18 18.73
CA PHE A 11 19.93 -27.92 19.06
C PHE A 11 20.74 -29.21 19.21
N LYS A 12 20.19 -30.24 19.86
CA LYS A 12 20.85 -31.53 20.02
C LYS A 12 21.23 -32.18 18.69
N ASP A 13 20.32 -32.15 17.73
CA ASP A 13 20.53 -32.75 16.42
C ASP A 13 21.52 -31.92 15.58
N PHE A 14 21.36 -30.57 15.57
CA PHE A 14 22.30 -29.68 14.92
C PHE A 14 23.75 -29.79 15.47
N LEU A 15 23.91 -29.91 16.78
CA LEU A 15 25.22 -30.03 17.40
C LEU A 15 25.88 -31.39 17.18
N SER A 16 25.07 -32.43 16.93
CA SER A 16 25.58 -33.77 16.58
C SER A 16 25.85 -33.97 15.11
N SER A 17 25.26 -33.12 14.23
CA SER A 17 25.46 -33.18 12.78
C SER A 17 26.81 -32.62 12.36
N GLY A 18 27.42 -33.22 11.34
CA GLY A 18 28.66 -32.70 10.75
C GLY A 18 28.44 -31.39 10.01
N THR A 19 29.38 -30.45 10.11
CA THR A 19 29.30 -29.16 9.38
C THR A 19 29.03 -29.33 7.87
N LEU A 20 29.62 -30.38 7.25
CA LEU A 20 29.42 -30.65 5.82
C LEU A 20 28.04 -31.22 5.52
N GLU A 21 27.44 -31.92 6.44
CA GLU A 21 26.09 -32.46 6.31
C GLU A 21 25.05 -31.33 6.30
N VAL A 22 25.14 -30.41 7.28
CA VAL A 22 24.27 -29.22 7.33
C VAL A 22 24.46 -28.34 6.09
N LEU A 23 25.72 -28.12 5.68
CA LEU A 23 26.04 -27.34 4.47
C LEU A 23 25.48 -28.00 3.19
N GLY A 24 25.52 -29.33 3.10
CA GLY A 24 24.94 -30.08 1.97
C GLY A 24 23.43 -29.85 1.89
N THR A 25 22.72 -29.94 3.02
CA THR A 25 21.28 -29.68 3.08
C THR A 25 20.92 -28.26 2.66
N LEU A 26 21.71 -27.26 3.09
CA LEU A 26 21.51 -25.86 2.67
C LEU A 26 21.66 -25.69 1.15
N HIS A 27 22.68 -26.32 0.56
CA HIS A 27 22.90 -26.30 -0.90
C HIS A 27 21.79 -27.01 -1.67
N ASP A 28 21.32 -28.15 -1.19
CA ASP A 28 20.28 -28.95 -1.87
C ASP A 28 18.93 -28.22 -1.93
N HIS A 29 18.63 -27.40 -0.93
CA HIS A 29 17.39 -26.63 -0.86
C HIS A 29 17.51 -25.20 -1.46
N PHE A 30 18.71 -24.78 -1.86
CA PHE A 30 18.92 -23.46 -2.44
C PHE A 30 18.69 -23.46 -3.95
N HIS A 31 17.65 -22.83 -4.42
CA HIS A 31 17.25 -22.78 -5.83
C HIS A 31 17.86 -21.62 -6.63
N GLY A 32 18.89 -20.93 -6.10
CA GLY A 32 19.59 -19.83 -6.77
C GLY A 32 20.98 -20.22 -7.28
N GLU A 33 21.62 -19.37 -8.08
CA GLU A 33 23.06 -19.48 -8.35
C GLU A 33 23.85 -19.17 -7.07
N ALA A 34 24.22 -20.22 -6.32
CA ALA A 34 25.05 -20.05 -5.15
C ALA A 34 26.45 -19.58 -5.60
N GLN A 35 26.78 -18.33 -5.30
CA GLN A 35 28.14 -17.84 -5.42
C GLN A 35 29.03 -18.59 -4.42
N THR A 36 30.27 -18.90 -4.79
CA THR A 36 31.26 -19.55 -3.92
C THR A 36 31.41 -18.88 -2.55
N THR A 37 31.18 -17.57 -2.50
CA THR A 37 31.20 -16.75 -1.28
C THR A 37 30.09 -17.10 -0.29
N THR A 38 28.89 -17.48 -0.76
CA THR A 38 27.75 -17.85 0.09
C THR A 38 28.01 -19.15 0.84
N GLY A 39 28.55 -20.18 0.15
CA GLY A 39 28.89 -21.44 0.80
C GLY A 39 29.97 -21.33 1.87
N GLU A 40 30.98 -20.46 1.67
CA GLU A 40 32.01 -20.17 2.67
C GLU A 40 31.44 -19.41 3.88
N ALA A 41 30.47 -18.51 3.68
CA ALA A 41 29.77 -17.83 4.77
C ALA A 41 28.98 -18.83 5.62
N TRP A 42 28.11 -19.63 5.01
CA TRP A 42 27.35 -20.67 5.71
C TRP A 42 28.23 -21.62 6.52
N LYS A 43 29.35 -22.05 5.94
CA LYS A 43 30.29 -22.91 6.65
C LYS A 43 30.82 -22.28 7.93
N ARG A 44 31.17 -20.97 7.88
CA ARG A 44 31.64 -20.22 9.06
C ARG A 44 30.54 -20.05 10.09
N GLU A 45 29.34 -19.73 9.67
CA GLU A 45 28.17 -19.58 10.53
C GLU A 45 27.83 -20.87 11.26
N ILE A 46 27.77 -22.01 10.55
CA ILE A 46 27.52 -23.34 11.13
C ILE A 46 28.57 -23.65 12.20
N GLN A 47 29.88 -23.50 11.88
CA GLN A 47 30.97 -23.78 12.80
C GLN A 47 30.90 -22.90 14.06
N LEU A 48 30.63 -21.62 13.89
CA LEU A 48 30.48 -20.69 15.01
C LEU A 48 29.29 -21.08 15.90
N LEU A 49 28.13 -21.35 15.31
CA LEU A 49 26.92 -21.69 16.03
C LEU A 49 27.00 -23.03 16.73
N GLN A 50 27.71 -24.03 16.16
CA GLN A 50 27.99 -25.30 16.85
C GLN A 50 28.84 -25.08 18.12
N GLN A 51 29.76 -24.14 18.11
CA GLN A 51 30.54 -23.79 19.32
C GLN A 51 29.71 -23.00 20.33
N VAL A 52 28.99 -21.99 19.86
CA VAL A 52 28.22 -21.05 20.69
C VAL A 52 27.07 -21.73 21.40
N LEU A 53 26.37 -22.67 20.76
CA LEU A 53 25.15 -23.31 21.30
C LEU A 53 25.44 -24.51 22.22
N THR A 54 26.68 -24.96 22.35
CA THR A 54 27.06 -26.08 23.20
C THR A 54 26.49 -26.03 24.63
N PRO A 55 26.42 -24.88 25.34
CA PRO A 55 25.86 -24.82 26.68
C PRO A 55 24.37 -25.19 26.79
N TRP A 56 23.64 -25.13 25.67
CA TRP A 56 22.19 -25.37 25.58
C TRP A 56 21.83 -26.68 24.88
N THR A 57 22.80 -27.64 24.76
CA THR A 57 22.59 -28.91 24.05
C THR A 57 21.39 -29.71 24.56
N ASP A 58 21.19 -29.71 25.88
CA ASP A 58 20.10 -30.49 26.55
C ASP A 58 18.82 -29.64 26.70
N GLU A 59 18.79 -28.42 26.27
CA GLU A 59 17.59 -27.59 26.33
C GLU A 59 16.73 -27.75 25.06
N ALA A 60 15.42 -27.56 25.23
CA ALA A 60 14.47 -27.53 24.11
C ALA A 60 14.65 -26.25 23.34
N GLY A 61 15.65 -26.21 22.48
CA GLY A 61 15.98 -25.11 21.58
C GLY A 61 16.01 -25.57 20.14
N GLU A 62 15.71 -24.67 19.22
CA GLU A 62 15.60 -24.93 17.79
C GLU A 62 16.41 -23.91 17.01
N ILE A 63 17.05 -24.36 15.93
CA ILE A 63 17.80 -23.52 14.99
C ILE A 63 17.19 -23.62 13.59
N ILE A 64 17.09 -22.50 12.93
CA ILE A 64 16.52 -22.37 11.59
C ILE A 64 17.45 -21.49 10.76
N PHE A 65 17.92 -21.99 9.61
CA PHE A 65 18.76 -21.25 8.67
C PHE A 65 17.97 -20.75 7.48
N GLU A 66 18.31 -19.57 7.01
CA GLU A 66 17.77 -18.96 5.78
C GLU A 66 16.23 -18.94 5.82
N TYR A 67 15.69 -18.36 6.90
CA TYR A 67 14.24 -18.24 7.04
C TYR A 67 13.70 -17.15 6.12
N ASP A 68 12.82 -17.54 5.21
CA ASP A 68 12.25 -16.67 4.20
C ASP A 68 11.21 -15.71 4.79
N ILE A 69 11.39 -14.42 4.53
CA ILE A 69 10.44 -13.36 4.85
C ILE A 69 9.73 -12.96 3.57
N PRO A 70 8.52 -13.47 3.32
CA PRO A 70 7.83 -13.28 2.04
C PRO A 70 7.66 -11.82 1.63
N ARG A 71 7.43 -10.95 2.62
CA ARG A 71 7.20 -9.52 2.38
C ARG A 71 8.42 -8.78 1.85
N LEU A 72 9.60 -9.12 2.37
CA LEU A 72 10.83 -8.40 2.05
C LEU A 72 11.57 -9.01 0.85
N GLY A 73 11.17 -10.22 0.40
CA GLY A 73 11.95 -10.99 -0.56
C GLY A 73 13.38 -11.27 -0.06
N LYS A 74 13.56 -11.31 1.27
CA LYS A 74 14.84 -11.50 1.97
C LYS A 74 14.72 -12.65 2.94
N ARG A 75 15.85 -13.14 3.40
CA ARG A 75 15.94 -14.21 4.39
C ARG A 75 16.67 -13.72 5.63
N ILE A 76 16.24 -14.24 6.78
CA ILE A 76 16.98 -14.12 8.03
C ILE A 76 18.05 -15.21 8.00
N ASP A 77 19.32 -14.86 8.15
CA ASP A 77 20.41 -15.83 8.10
C ASP A 77 20.16 -16.98 9.09
N VAL A 78 19.87 -16.64 10.38
CA VAL A 78 19.55 -17.66 11.39
C VAL A 78 18.49 -17.15 12.37
N VAL A 79 17.51 -18.02 12.67
CA VAL A 79 16.56 -17.83 13.77
C VAL A 79 16.83 -18.87 14.84
N LEU A 80 16.95 -18.46 16.11
CA LEU A 80 16.98 -19.37 17.25
C LEU A 80 15.70 -19.24 18.06
N LEU A 81 15.09 -20.37 18.40
CA LEU A 81 13.97 -20.45 19.32
C LEU A 81 14.48 -21.06 20.63
N LEU A 82 14.61 -20.27 21.69
CA LEU A 82 15.17 -20.72 22.95
C LEU A 82 14.46 -20.09 24.14
N ARG A 83 13.96 -20.91 25.06
CA ARG A 83 13.20 -20.48 26.25
C ARG A 83 12.04 -19.54 25.96
N GLY A 84 11.36 -19.74 24.81
CA GLY A 84 10.24 -18.89 24.39
C GLY A 84 10.64 -17.54 23.81
N ILE A 85 11.93 -17.27 23.64
CA ILE A 85 12.49 -16.09 23.01
C ILE A 85 12.86 -16.43 21.57
N ILE A 86 12.60 -15.52 20.65
CA ILE A 86 12.98 -15.59 19.24
C ILE A 86 14.19 -14.68 19.03
N PHE A 87 15.31 -15.25 18.63
CA PHE A 87 16.50 -14.50 18.27
C PHE A 87 16.61 -14.44 16.74
N CYS A 88 16.68 -13.24 16.19
CA CYS A 88 16.96 -13.01 14.76
C CYS A 88 18.45 -12.67 14.64
N LEU A 89 19.24 -13.54 14.04
CA LEU A 89 20.67 -13.37 13.87
C LEU A 89 20.96 -12.98 12.41
N GLU A 90 21.73 -11.91 12.23
CA GLU A 90 22.22 -11.48 10.93
C GLU A 90 23.75 -11.46 10.95
N PHE A 91 24.37 -12.23 10.07
CA PHE A 91 25.80 -12.37 9.99
C PHE A 91 26.39 -11.48 8.90
N LYS A 92 27.50 -10.82 9.21
CA LYS A 92 28.32 -10.10 8.23
C LYS A 92 29.74 -10.64 8.31
N VAL A 93 29.97 -11.73 7.56
CA VAL A 93 31.21 -12.50 7.62
C VAL A 93 32.40 -11.67 7.14
N GLY A 94 33.46 -11.57 7.99
CA GLY A 94 34.67 -10.80 7.72
C GLY A 94 34.55 -9.27 7.96
N GLN A 95 33.37 -8.76 8.35
CA GLN A 95 33.21 -7.34 8.66
C GLN A 95 33.74 -7.00 10.07
N LYS A 96 34.40 -5.84 10.17
CA LYS A 96 34.96 -5.29 11.42
C LYS A 96 34.13 -4.18 12.04
N ASN A 97 33.14 -3.67 11.32
CA ASN A 97 32.28 -2.56 11.74
C ASN A 97 30.81 -2.94 11.56
N ALA A 98 29.97 -2.46 12.46
CA ALA A 98 28.52 -2.51 12.28
C ALA A 98 28.08 -1.29 11.46
N LEU A 99 27.53 -1.50 10.28
CA LEU A 99 26.97 -0.44 9.47
C LEU A 99 25.53 -0.17 9.88
N GLN A 100 25.08 1.08 9.80
CA GLN A 100 23.73 1.46 10.15
C GLN A 100 22.68 0.69 9.31
N ALA A 101 22.95 0.47 8.03
CA ALA A 101 22.08 -0.31 7.16
C ALA A 101 21.90 -1.78 7.63
N ASP A 102 22.97 -2.41 8.13
CA ASP A 102 22.89 -3.78 8.66
C ASP A 102 22.09 -3.83 9.98
N VAL A 103 22.24 -2.79 10.82
CA VAL A 103 21.47 -2.63 12.06
C VAL A 103 19.96 -2.46 11.75
N GLU A 104 19.64 -1.65 10.77
CA GLU A 104 18.26 -1.47 10.31
C GLU A 104 17.70 -2.75 9.69
N GLN A 105 18.50 -3.49 8.93
CA GLN A 105 18.10 -4.76 8.32
C GLN A 105 17.66 -5.79 9.36
N VAL A 106 18.47 -6.04 10.39
CA VAL A 106 18.12 -7.02 11.43
C VAL A 106 16.93 -6.56 12.28
N MET A 107 16.77 -5.25 12.45
CA MET A 107 15.59 -4.67 13.11
C MET A 107 14.32 -4.88 12.28
N ASP A 108 14.39 -4.67 10.97
CA ASP A 108 13.27 -4.89 10.06
C ASP A 108 12.81 -6.36 10.09
N TYR A 109 13.71 -7.31 10.16
CA TYR A 109 13.38 -8.73 10.32
C TYR A 109 12.60 -9.01 11.62
N ALA A 110 13.06 -8.46 12.74
CA ALA A 110 12.38 -8.62 14.02
C ALA A 110 10.99 -7.97 14.02
N LEU A 111 10.85 -6.78 13.44
CA LEU A 111 9.57 -6.10 13.29
C LEU A 111 8.62 -6.85 12.34
N ASP A 112 9.15 -7.44 11.30
CA ASP A 112 8.38 -8.21 10.34
C ASP A 112 7.80 -9.47 11.00
N LEU A 113 8.61 -10.25 11.72
CA LEU A 113 8.12 -11.36 12.53
C LEU A 113 7.11 -10.92 13.57
N LYS A 114 7.34 -9.78 14.23
CA LYS A 114 6.44 -9.26 15.27
C LYS A 114 5.07 -8.87 14.76
N ASN A 115 5.03 -8.26 13.56
CA ASN A 115 3.81 -7.67 13.03
C ASN A 115 3.03 -8.60 12.11
N PHE A 116 3.68 -9.60 11.50
CA PHE A 116 3.08 -10.39 10.42
C PHE A 116 3.13 -11.91 10.65
N HIS A 117 4.00 -12.41 11.50
CA HIS A 117 4.12 -13.83 11.81
C HIS A 117 3.30 -14.17 13.06
N ARG A 118 2.16 -14.86 12.90
CA ARG A 118 1.14 -15.04 13.94
C ARG A 118 1.69 -15.58 15.28
N PHE A 119 2.53 -16.61 15.25
CA PHE A 119 3.10 -17.19 16.49
C PHE A 119 4.24 -16.35 17.10
N SER A 120 4.65 -15.24 16.46
CA SER A 120 5.63 -14.29 17.00
C SER A 120 5.00 -13.04 17.63
N HIS A 121 3.69 -12.81 17.44
CA HIS A 121 3.02 -11.59 17.93
C HIS A 121 3.18 -11.35 19.43
N ASP A 122 3.03 -12.41 20.25
CA ASP A 122 3.07 -12.32 21.70
C ASP A 122 4.44 -12.75 22.28
N ARG A 123 5.49 -12.85 21.44
CA ARG A 123 6.81 -13.33 21.85
C ARG A 123 7.81 -12.19 22.00
N ILE A 124 8.82 -12.44 22.83
CA ILE A 124 10.00 -11.60 22.90
C ILE A 124 10.84 -11.90 21.67
N ILE A 125 11.22 -10.86 20.93
CA ILE A 125 12.09 -10.97 19.75
C ILE A 125 13.34 -10.12 19.98
N VAL A 126 14.50 -10.74 19.74
CA VAL A 126 15.81 -10.13 19.98
C VAL A 126 16.60 -10.15 18.68
N PRO A 127 16.71 -8.99 17.97
CA PRO A 127 17.56 -8.87 16.80
C PRO A 127 19.03 -8.75 17.22
N ILE A 128 19.92 -9.53 16.59
CA ILE A 128 21.36 -9.50 16.84
C ILE A 128 22.12 -9.40 15.53
N LEU A 129 22.92 -8.35 15.36
CA LEU A 129 23.85 -8.19 14.26
C LEU A 129 25.23 -8.71 14.64
N ILE A 130 25.81 -9.56 13.80
CA ILE A 130 27.08 -10.25 14.05
C ILE A 130 28.08 -9.96 12.92
N PRO A 131 28.72 -8.78 12.90
CA PRO A 131 29.93 -8.61 12.10
C PRO A 131 31.03 -9.45 12.71
N THR A 132 31.45 -10.55 12.05
CA THR A 132 32.23 -11.62 12.71
C THR A 132 33.58 -11.18 13.30
N ASP A 133 34.21 -10.16 12.70
CA ASP A 133 35.51 -9.62 13.15
C ASP A 133 35.35 -8.37 14.04
N TYR A 134 34.12 -8.06 14.49
CA TYR A 134 33.87 -6.91 15.37
C TYR A 134 34.35 -7.21 16.79
N LYS A 135 35.10 -6.25 17.38
CA LYS A 135 35.78 -6.44 18.69
C LYS A 135 34.99 -5.88 19.88
N ARG A 136 33.82 -5.30 19.65
CA ARG A 136 32.99 -4.72 20.71
C ARG A 136 31.68 -5.51 20.81
N SER A 137 31.00 -5.35 21.92
CA SER A 137 29.65 -5.88 22.11
C SER A 137 28.77 -4.83 22.76
N THR A 138 27.49 -4.82 22.44
CA THR A 138 26.49 -4.00 23.12
C THR A 138 26.45 -4.42 24.60
N THR A 139 26.57 -3.47 25.50
CA THR A 139 26.54 -3.71 26.96
C THR A 139 25.16 -3.51 27.55
N ASP A 140 24.36 -2.64 26.95
CA ASP A 140 23.07 -2.22 27.48
C ASP A 140 21.93 -2.99 26.81
N PHE A 141 21.33 -3.88 27.60
CA PHE A 141 20.11 -4.59 27.23
C PHE A 141 18.92 -3.70 27.57
N ILE A 142 18.50 -2.88 26.63
CA ILE A 142 17.34 -2.02 26.81
C ILE A 142 16.15 -2.81 26.24
N PRO A 143 15.20 -3.27 27.10
CA PRO A 143 13.92 -3.73 26.63
C PRO A 143 13.30 -2.64 25.74
N SER A 144 12.53 -3.05 24.78
CA SER A 144 11.88 -2.11 23.91
C SER A 144 11.11 -1.05 24.71
N VAL A 145 11.39 0.22 24.43
CA VAL A 145 10.59 1.35 24.97
C VAL A 145 9.17 1.38 24.39
N TYR A 146 8.85 0.47 23.49
CA TYR A 146 7.60 0.43 22.72
C TYR A 146 6.56 -0.55 23.30
N ASP A 147 6.87 -1.23 24.39
CA ASP A 147 6.01 -2.23 25.04
C ASP A 147 5.50 -3.32 24.08
N ASP A 148 6.28 -3.60 23.04
CA ASP A 148 5.97 -4.62 22.03
C ASP A 148 6.85 -5.87 22.14
N ALA A 149 7.68 -5.94 23.16
CA ALA A 149 8.62 -7.04 23.42
C ALA A 149 9.63 -7.30 22.27
N VAL A 150 9.93 -6.30 21.44
CA VAL A 150 11.04 -6.34 20.47
C VAL A 150 12.21 -5.52 21.02
N TYR A 151 13.33 -6.16 21.24
CA TYR A 151 14.55 -5.50 21.75
C TYR A 151 15.15 -4.58 20.69
N ASN A 152 15.90 -3.56 21.13
CA ASN A 152 16.75 -2.82 20.23
C ASN A 152 17.85 -3.75 19.69
N PRO A 153 18.31 -3.55 18.44
CA PRO A 153 19.36 -4.40 17.86
C PRO A 153 20.61 -4.46 18.73
N LEU A 154 21.00 -5.68 19.08
CA LEU A 154 22.23 -5.97 19.79
C LEU A 154 23.35 -6.21 18.77
N ILE A 155 24.56 -5.77 19.05
CA ILE A 155 25.69 -5.90 18.13
C ILE A 155 26.83 -6.60 18.86
N THR A 156 27.35 -7.69 18.27
CA THR A 156 28.48 -8.43 18.83
C THR A 156 29.32 -9.08 17.74
N GLY A 157 30.61 -9.27 17.98
CA GLY A 157 31.43 -10.14 17.13
C GLY A 157 31.24 -11.62 17.47
N ALA A 158 31.89 -12.49 16.70
CA ALA A 158 31.82 -13.94 16.87
C ALA A 158 32.16 -14.39 18.30
N GLU A 159 33.24 -13.85 18.89
CA GLU A 159 33.72 -14.19 20.23
C GLU A 159 32.74 -13.83 21.36
N GLY A 160 31.90 -12.79 21.14
CA GLY A 160 30.97 -12.28 22.15
C GLY A 160 29.57 -12.92 22.10
N LEU A 161 29.22 -13.68 21.06
CA LEU A 161 27.87 -14.14 20.81
C LEU A 161 27.31 -15.03 21.92
N GLN A 162 28.06 -16.00 22.41
CA GLN A 162 27.64 -16.87 23.52
C GLN A 162 27.33 -16.08 24.80
N SER A 163 28.22 -15.13 25.16
CA SER A 163 27.99 -14.26 26.31
C SER A 163 26.77 -13.38 26.14
N MET A 164 26.53 -12.90 24.92
CA MET A 164 25.35 -12.08 24.56
C MET A 164 24.06 -12.87 24.78
N LEU A 165 23.95 -14.06 24.19
CA LEU A 165 22.80 -14.94 24.35
C LEU A 165 22.55 -15.26 25.83
N THR A 166 23.60 -15.62 26.60
CA THR A 166 23.49 -15.90 28.03
C THR A 166 22.91 -14.72 28.81
N LYS A 167 23.41 -13.51 28.54
CA LYS A 167 22.91 -12.30 29.19
C LYS A 167 21.46 -12.00 28.84
N VAL A 168 21.05 -12.14 27.58
CA VAL A 168 19.65 -11.97 27.18
C VAL A 168 18.75 -12.95 27.90
N LEU A 169 19.12 -14.24 27.95
CA LEU A 169 18.36 -15.29 28.64
C LEU A 169 18.25 -15.07 30.17
N HIS A 170 19.18 -14.32 30.75
CA HIS A 170 19.12 -13.89 32.15
C HIS A 170 18.17 -12.73 32.41
N HIS A 171 18.04 -11.81 31.45
CA HIS A 171 17.22 -10.60 31.61
C HIS A 171 15.82 -10.72 31.06
N ALA A 172 15.63 -11.53 30.02
CA ALA A 172 14.35 -11.70 29.36
C ALA A 172 13.66 -12.97 29.85
N HIS A 173 12.47 -12.82 30.42
CA HIS A 173 11.66 -13.93 30.91
C HIS A 173 10.43 -14.12 30.03
N ALA A 174 10.43 -15.15 29.18
CA ALA A 174 9.26 -15.52 28.39
C ALA A 174 8.35 -16.46 29.18
N THR A 175 7.06 -16.29 29.05
CA THR A 175 6.04 -17.03 29.83
C THR A 175 5.62 -18.37 29.19
N ALA A 176 5.98 -18.62 27.93
CA ALA A 176 5.59 -19.84 27.22
C ALA A 176 6.66 -20.30 26.21
N SER A 177 6.84 -21.62 26.10
CA SER A 177 7.72 -22.23 25.07
C SER A 177 7.19 -22.03 23.65
N VAL A 178 8.09 -22.03 22.69
CA VAL A 178 7.78 -22.04 21.25
C VAL A 178 8.26 -23.37 20.68
N THR A 179 7.38 -24.10 20.00
CA THR A 179 7.75 -25.34 19.30
C THR A 179 7.93 -25.04 17.82
N ILE A 180 8.95 -25.65 17.21
CA ILE A 180 9.34 -25.40 15.82
C ILE A 180 8.22 -25.71 14.84
N ASP A 181 7.54 -26.86 15.01
CA ASP A 181 6.49 -27.29 14.09
C ASP A 181 5.39 -26.24 13.94
N ASN A 182 4.95 -25.67 15.06
CA ASN A 182 3.95 -24.63 15.06
C ASN A 182 4.50 -23.30 14.52
N TRP A 183 5.76 -22.97 14.81
CA TRP A 183 6.34 -21.69 14.41
C TRP A 183 6.63 -21.62 12.91
N ILE A 184 7.24 -22.68 12.32
CA ILE A 184 7.56 -22.70 10.86
C ILE A 184 6.30 -22.71 9.99
N ILE A 185 5.26 -23.44 10.40
CA ILE A 185 3.98 -23.52 9.66
C ILE A 185 3.03 -22.37 10.01
N SER A 186 3.41 -21.50 10.93
CA SER A 186 2.59 -20.38 11.37
C SER A 186 2.08 -19.55 10.19
N PRO A 187 0.81 -19.17 10.18
CA PRO A 187 0.32 -18.21 9.21
C PRO A 187 1.17 -16.93 9.25
N TYR A 188 1.65 -16.59 8.09
CA TYR A 188 2.30 -15.31 7.86
C TYR A 188 1.30 -14.45 7.11
N THR A 189 0.83 -13.40 7.74
CA THR A 189 -0.13 -12.45 7.14
C THR A 189 0.60 -11.16 6.78
N PRO A 190 1.45 -11.20 5.75
CA PRO A 190 2.12 -10.00 5.32
C PRO A 190 1.08 -9.10 4.67
N THR A 191 1.10 -7.85 5.04
CA THR A 191 0.55 -6.81 4.20
C THR A 191 1.71 -6.00 3.65
N PRO A 192 2.31 -6.43 2.55
CA PRO A 192 3.30 -5.59 1.89
C PRO A 192 2.62 -4.26 1.52
N THR A 193 3.37 -3.16 1.56
CA THR A 193 2.92 -1.95 0.90
C THR A 193 2.70 -2.27 -0.57
N ILE A 194 1.85 -1.52 -1.25
CA ILE A 194 1.65 -1.70 -2.69
C ILE A 194 2.97 -1.62 -3.47
N ILE A 195 3.94 -0.86 -2.97
CA ILE A 195 5.28 -0.73 -3.56
C ILE A 195 6.08 -2.01 -3.38
N GLU A 196 6.11 -2.57 -2.17
CA GLU A 196 6.81 -3.83 -1.87
C GLU A 196 6.21 -4.99 -2.66
N ALA A 197 4.89 -5.09 -2.66
CA ALA A 197 4.16 -6.09 -3.42
C ALA A 197 4.42 -5.98 -4.94
N ALA A 198 4.39 -4.77 -5.48
CA ALA A 198 4.67 -4.53 -6.89
C ALA A 198 6.10 -4.92 -7.26
N ARG A 199 7.09 -4.63 -6.40
CA ARG A 199 8.48 -5.07 -6.60
C ARG A 199 8.61 -6.58 -6.66
N THR A 200 8.07 -7.28 -5.66
CA THR A 200 8.13 -8.75 -5.61
C THR A 200 7.44 -9.39 -6.81
N LEU A 201 6.29 -8.87 -7.23
CA LEU A 201 5.59 -9.31 -8.42
C LEU A 201 6.41 -9.11 -9.70
N TYR A 202 7.04 -7.96 -9.83
CA TYR A 202 7.86 -7.62 -10.98
C TYR A 202 9.12 -8.51 -11.06
N GLU A 203 9.63 -8.93 -9.89
CA GLU A 203 10.81 -9.80 -9.79
C GLU A 203 10.52 -11.26 -10.11
N ASN A 204 9.50 -11.82 -9.50
CA ASN A 204 9.24 -13.26 -9.45
C ASN A 204 8.12 -13.69 -10.39
N HIS A 205 7.40 -12.74 -11.02
CA HIS A 205 6.21 -12.99 -11.84
C HIS A 205 5.13 -13.82 -11.10
N SER A 206 5.18 -13.91 -9.77
CA SER A 206 4.29 -14.73 -8.94
C SER A 206 3.96 -14.05 -7.62
N VAL A 207 2.70 -14.17 -7.19
CA VAL A 207 2.18 -13.67 -5.90
C VAL A 207 2.12 -14.78 -4.85
N GLU A 208 2.40 -16.01 -5.20
CA GLU A 208 2.21 -17.16 -4.31
C GLU A 208 2.89 -16.99 -2.94
N ASP A 209 3.98 -16.24 -2.91
CA ASP A 209 4.73 -15.97 -1.68
C ASP A 209 4.16 -14.83 -0.84
N ILE A 210 3.33 -13.96 -1.43
CA ILE A 210 2.80 -12.75 -0.78
C ILE A 210 1.39 -12.97 -0.19
N THR A 211 0.60 -13.92 -0.73
CA THR A 211 -0.85 -14.00 -0.51
C THR A 211 -1.33 -15.30 0.15
N ARG A 212 -0.47 -16.09 0.78
CA ARG A 212 -0.89 -17.33 1.45
C ARG A 212 -1.76 -17.07 2.66
N HIS A 213 -3.06 -17.16 2.49
CA HIS A 213 -4.08 -17.14 3.54
C HIS A 213 -4.77 -18.49 3.73
N GLU A 214 -5.32 -18.69 4.93
CA GLU A 214 -6.00 -19.92 5.37
C GLU A 214 -7.27 -20.25 4.56
N ALA A 215 -7.66 -21.50 4.59
CA ALA A 215 -8.46 -22.28 3.67
C ALA A 215 -9.93 -21.89 3.40
N ASP A 216 -10.51 -20.84 3.99
CA ASP A 216 -11.97 -20.62 3.92
C ASP A 216 -12.43 -19.31 3.23
N GLU A 217 -11.53 -18.49 2.71
CA GLU A 217 -11.89 -17.21 2.09
C GLU A 217 -11.34 -17.09 0.68
N VAL A 218 -12.09 -16.39 -0.20
CA VAL A 218 -11.65 -16.11 -1.58
C VAL A 218 -10.34 -15.35 -1.54
N SER A 219 -9.24 -16.06 -1.76
CA SER A 219 -7.90 -15.49 -1.78
C SER A 219 -7.71 -14.58 -2.99
N THR A 220 -6.77 -13.63 -2.89
CA THR A 220 -6.35 -12.81 -4.03
C THR A 220 -5.95 -13.68 -5.21
N ASP A 221 -5.29 -14.83 -4.96
CA ASP A 221 -4.91 -15.80 -5.99
C ASP A 221 -6.10 -16.42 -6.71
N ALA A 222 -7.17 -16.76 -5.98
CA ALA A 222 -8.39 -17.28 -6.59
C ALA A 222 -9.04 -16.24 -7.52
N THR A 223 -9.02 -14.96 -7.11
CA THR A 223 -9.50 -13.85 -7.94
C THR A 223 -8.63 -13.67 -9.18
N ILE A 224 -7.30 -13.65 -9.03
CA ILE A 224 -6.33 -13.51 -10.13
C ILE A 224 -6.52 -14.65 -11.14
N ASN A 225 -6.53 -15.91 -10.67
CA ASN A 225 -6.71 -17.08 -11.52
C ASN A 225 -8.06 -17.05 -12.26
N TYR A 226 -9.11 -16.61 -11.59
CA TYR A 226 -10.43 -16.45 -12.21
C TYR A 226 -10.42 -15.37 -13.31
N LEU A 227 -9.77 -14.24 -13.08
CA LEU A 227 -9.62 -13.18 -14.08
C LEU A 227 -8.81 -13.66 -15.29
N LEU A 228 -7.71 -14.36 -15.07
CA LEU A 228 -6.91 -14.97 -16.16
C LEU A 228 -7.72 -15.99 -16.96
N GLN A 229 -8.57 -16.81 -16.32
CA GLN A 229 -9.48 -17.71 -17.02
C GLN A 229 -10.51 -16.96 -17.87
N ILE A 230 -11.04 -15.82 -17.40
CA ILE A 230 -11.94 -14.97 -18.20
C ILE A 230 -11.21 -14.40 -19.42
N ILE A 231 -9.96 -13.95 -19.28
CA ILE A 231 -9.13 -13.46 -20.39
C ILE A 231 -8.95 -14.58 -21.42
N ASP A 232 -8.49 -15.76 -21.00
CA ASP A 232 -8.26 -16.90 -21.89
C ASP A 232 -9.56 -17.36 -22.59
N ARG A 233 -10.67 -17.37 -21.86
CA ARG A 233 -12.00 -17.69 -22.43
C ARG A 233 -12.40 -16.65 -23.46
N SER A 234 -12.26 -15.36 -23.16
CA SER A 234 -12.62 -14.27 -24.06
C SER A 234 -11.82 -14.33 -25.35
N LYS A 235 -10.50 -14.58 -25.25
CA LYS A 235 -9.60 -14.78 -26.40
C LYS A 235 -10.05 -15.95 -27.28
N ARG A 236 -10.34 -17.12 -26.67
CA ARG A 236 -10.73 -18.34 -27.43
C ARG A 236 -12.10 -18.20 -28.10
N SER A 237 -13.04 -17.48 -27.48
CA SER A 237 -14.42 -17.38 -27.96
C SER A 237 -14.71 -16.12 -28.79
N GLY A 238 -13.72 -15.24 -29.00
CA GLY A 238 -13.94 -13.96 -29.66
C GLY A 238 -14.92 -13.08 -28.91
N GLN A 239 -14.87 -13.06 -27.55
CA GLN A 239 -15.84 -12.41 -26.70
C GLN A 239 -15.28 -11.13 -26.10
N LYS A 240 -16.15 -10.11 -25.97
CA LYS A 240 -15.84 -8.89 -25.19
C LYS A 240 -16.40 -9.05 -23.78
N SER A 241 -15.53 -8.89 -22.79
CA SER A 241 -15.86 -9.12 -21.37
C SER A 241 -15.45 -7.96 -20.48
N ILE A 242 -16.26 -7.66 -19.48
CA ILE A 242 -15.94 -6.68 -18.44
C ILE A 242 -16.15 -7.30 -17.06
N CYS A 243 -15.14 -7.15 -16.19
CA CYS A 243 -15.11 -7.70 -14.85
C CYS A 243 -15.11 -6.56 -13.82
N PHE A 244 -15.96 -6.63 -12.81
CA PHE A 244 -15.96 -5.70 -11.68
C PHE A 244 -15.44 -6.42 -10.44
N VAL A 245 -14.21 -6.10 -10.04
CA VAL A 245 -13.60 -6.60 -8.80
C VAL A 245 -13.85 -5.60 -7.70
N THR A 246 -14.55 -6.04 -6.67
CA THR A 246 -14.89 -5.23 -5.51
C THR A 246 -14.23 -5.75 -4.25
N GLY A 247 -14.32 -5.04 -3.15
CA GLY A 247 -13.80 -5.52 -1.87
C GLY A 247 -13.56 -4.40 -0.87
N VAL A 248 -13.42 -4.80 0.38
CA VAL A 248 -13.20 -3.89 1.51
C VAL A 248 -11.96 -3.02 1.32
N PRO A 249 -11.86 -1.86 1.99
CA PRO A 249 -10.64 -1.05 1.95
C PRO A 249 -9.41 -1.85 2.41
N GLY A 250 -8.34 -1.80 1.62
CA GLY A 250 -7.12 -2.56 1.91
C GLY A 250 -7.15 -4.05 1.53
N ALA A 251 -8.17 -4.53 0.82
CA ALA A 251 -8.27 -5.94 0.40
C ALA A 251 -7.32 -6.35 -0.76
N GLY A 252 -6.44 -5.46 -1.21
CA GLY A 252 -5.46 -5.79 -2.26
C GLY A 252 -5.96 -5.68 -3.69
N LYS A 253 -7.06 -4.96 -3.95
CA LYS A 253 -7.60 -4.78 -5.32
C LYS A 253 -6.54 -4.31 -6.32
N THR A 254 -5.80 -3.26 -5.99
CA THR A 254 -4.73 -2.72 -6.84
C THR A 254 -3.64 -3.78 -7.09
N LEU A 255 -3.32 -4.60 -6.08
CA LEU A 255 -2.36 -5.70 -6.20
C LEU A 255 -2.85 -6.78 -7.19
N VAL A 256 -4.12 -7.20 -7.07
CA VAL A 256 -4.75 -8.12 -8.03
C VAL A 256 -4.64 -7.61 -9.46
N GLY A 257 -4.94 -6.32 -9.67
CA GLY A 257 -4.83 -5.71 -11.00
C GLY A 257 -3.40 -5.67 -11.54
N LEU A 258 -2.43 -5.31 -10.72
CA LEU A 258 -1.02 -5.31 -11.10
C LEU A 258 -0.52 -6.71 -11.44
N ASP A 259 -0.88 -7.72 -10.65
CA ASP A 259 -0.48 -9.11 -10.91
C ASP A 259 -1.05 -9.63 -12.23
N VAL A 260 -2.35 -9.40 -12.48
CA VAL A 260 -2.95 -9.76 -13.76
C VAL A 260 -2.25 -9.06 -14.93
N ALA A 261 -1.90 -7.76 -14.77
CA ALA A 261 -1.18 -7.02 -15.80
C ALA A 261 0.20 -7.61 -16.08
N ILE A 262 0.96 -7.92 -15.04
CA ILE A 262 2.30 -8.50 -15.14
C ILE A 262 2.23 -9.91 -15.76
N LYS A 263 1.39 -10.80 -15.21
CA LYS A 263 1.24 -12.17 -15.72
C LYS A 263 0.77 -12.20 -17.17
N GLN A 264 -0.11 -11.28 -17.57
CA GLN A 264 -0.58 -11.20 -18.96
C GLN A 264 0.50 -10.63 -19.89
N THR A 265 1.31 -9.67 -19.45
CA THR A 265 2.37 -9.05 -20.26
C THR A 265 3.58 -9.95 -20.45
N TYR A 266 3.92 -10.74 -19.44
CA TYR A 266 5.11 -11.64 -19.46
C TYR A 266 4.76 -13.12 -19.70
N LYS A 267 3.56 -13.42 -20.20
CA LYS A 267 3.15 -14.77 -20.61
C LYS A 267 3.97 -15.20 -21.82
N GLU A 268 4.98 -16.06 -21.59
CA GLU A 268 5.82 -16.78 -22.58
C GLU A 268 6.53 -15.94 -23.68
N ASP A 269 7.74 -16.31 -24.03
CA ASP A 269 8.67 -15.67 -24.99
C ASP A 269 8.13 -15.42 -26.42
N ASN A 270 6.87 -15.77 -26.71
CA ASN A 270 6.23 -15.66 -28.03
C ASN A 270 4.91 -14.87 -28.05
N CYS A 271 4.53 -14.17 -26.97
CA CYS A 271 3.34 -13.29 -27.04
C CYS A 271 3.64 -12.03 -27.88
N SER A 272 2.76 -11.72 -28.81
CA SER A 272 2.79 -10.41 -29.50
C SER A 272 2.57 -9.30 -28.46
N LYS A 273 3.17 -8.14 -28.66
CA LYS A 273 2.93 -6.95 -27.78
C LYS A 273 1.44 -6.60 -27.65
N GLU A 274 0.61 -7.02 -28.59
CA GLU A 274 -0.83 -6.81 -28.64
C GLU A 274 -1.60 -7.64 -27.61
N ASP A 275 -1.06 -8.78 -27.18
CA ASP A 275 -1.66 -9.65 -26.15
C ASP A 275 -1.37 -9.19 -24.72
N GLY A 276 -0.56 -8.16 -24.54
CA GLY A 276 -0.24 -7.57 -23.24
C GLY A 276 -1.45 -6.92 -22.56
N ALA A 277 -1.28 -6.59 -21.29
CA ALA A 277 -2.28 -5.87 -20.51
C ALA A 277 -1.74 -4.51 -20.08
N VAL A 278 -2.59 -3.48 -20.09
CA VAL A 278 -2.26 -2.16 -19.54
C VAL A 278 -2.99 -1.94 -18.21
N PHE A 279 -2.22 -1.57 -17.19
CA PHE A 279 -2.75 -1.14 -15.89
C PHE A 279 -2.91 0.38 -15.89
N LEU A 280 -4.13 0.85 -15.71
CA LEU A 280 -4.52 2.26 -15.80
C LEU A 280 -5.07 2.73 -14.45
N SER A 281 -4.47 3.75 -13.85
CA SER A 281 -5.01 4.37 -12.64
C SER A 281 -5.31 5.85 -12.85
N GLY A 282 -6.41 6.30 -12.26
CA GLY A 282 -6.78 7.72 -12.18
C GLY A 282 -5.92 8.52 -11.19
N ASN A 283 -5.07 7.84 -10.41
CA ASN A 283 -4.21 8.44 -9.41
C ASN A 283 -2.78 8.63 -9.94
N GLY A 284 -2.46 9.84 -10.41
CA GLY A 284 -1.13 10.19 -10.93
C GLY A 284 0.00 9.91 -9.94
N PRO A 285 -0.08 10.39 -8.69
CA PRO A 285 0.91 10.09 -7.65
C PRO A 285 1.18 8.59 -7.47
N LEU A 286 0.15 7.75 -7.40
CA LEU A 286 0.31 6.28 -7.29
C LEU A 286 1.07 5.71 -8.49
N VAL A 287 0.66 6.07 -9.70
CA VAL A 287 1.33 5.62 -10.94
C VAL A 287 2.80 6.04 -10.95
N ALA A 288 3.09 7.29 -10.61
CA ALA A 288 4.46 7.81 -10.59
C ALA A 288 5.34 7.09 -9.57
N VAL A 289 4.84 6.89 -8.34
CA VAL A 289 5.56 6.21 -7.27
C VAL A 289 5.82 4.74 -7.64
N LEU A 290 4.81 4.02 -8.16
CA LEU A 290 4.98 2.63 -8.59
C LEU A 290 5.96 2.51 -9.76
N THR A 291 5.82 3.34 -10.79
CA THR A 291 6.71 3.35 -11.95
C THR A 291 8.16 3.60 -11.54
N GLU A 292 8.40 4.58 -10.69
CA GLU A 292 9.75 4.90 -10.22
C GLU A 292 10.33 3.81 -9.32
N ALA A 293 9.52 3.25 -8.41
CA ALA A 293 9.97 2.18 -7.52
C ALA A 293 10.40 0.93 -8.30
N LEU A 294 9.60 0.50 -9.27
CA LEU A 294 9.92 -0.64 -10.14
C LEU A 294 11.10 -0.34 -11.08
N ALA A 295 11.19 0.88 -11.60
CA ALA A 295 12.30 1.28 -12.46
C ALA A 295 13.64 1.32 -11.71
N ARG A 296 13.66 1.80 -10.46
CA ARG A 296 14.85 1.79 -9.61
C ARG A 296 15.31 0.37 -9.30
N ASP A 297 14.38 -0.52 -9.00
CA ASP A 297 14.67 -1.92 -8.73
C ASP A 297 15.23 -2.64 -9.98
N ASN A 298 14.55 -2.50 -11.12
CA ASN A 298 15.02 -3.04 -12.41
C ASN A 298 16.41 -2.49 -12.80
N TYR A 299 16.68 -1.22 -12.55
CA TYR A 299 17.97 -0.60 -12.79
C TYR A 299 19.06 -1.21 -11.90
N GLN A 300 18.83 -1.35 -10.59
CA GLN A 300 19.81 -1.90 -9.65
C GLN A 300 20.24 -3.32 -10.06
N LYS A 301 19.30 -4.17 -10.45
CA LYS A 301 19.56 -5.56 -10.87
C LYS A 301 20.28 -5.69 -12.20
N ASN A 302 20.14 -4.72 -13.09
CA ASN A 302 20.69 -4.76 -14.43
C ASN A 302 21.81 -3.73 -14.66
N THR A 303 22.34 -3.12 -13.61
CA THR A 303 23.44 -2.14 -13.71
C THR A 303 24.67 -2.74 -14.37
N GLU A 304 25.03 -3.98 -14.03
CA GLU A 304 26.15 -4.70 -14.63
C GLU A 304 25.98 -4.96 -16.13
N LYS A 305 24.75 -5.00 -16.63
CA LYS A 305 24.42 -5.14 -18.06
C LYS A 305 24.41 -3.79 -18.81
N GLY A 306 24.79 -2.70 -18.16
CA GLY A 306 24.84 -1.36 -18.76
C GLY A 306 23.50 -0.69 -19.01
N LYS A 307 22.41 -1.17 -18.39
CA LYS A 307 21.07 -0.59 -18.50
C LYS A 307 21.01 0.79 -17.83
N ARG A 308 20.29 1.74 -18.40
CA ARG A 308 20.07 3.06 -17.83
C ARG A 308 18.74 3.13 -17.08
N LEU A 309 18.66 3.96 -16.05
CA LEU A 309 17.41 4.18 -15.33
C LEU A 309 16.28 4.70 -16.22
N SER A 310 16.60 5.52 -17.24
CA SER A 310 15.65 5.99 -18.25
C SER A 310 15.02 4.86 -19.06
N ASP A 311 15.79 3.82 -19.36
CA ASP A 311 15.31 2.67 -20.12
C ASP A 311 14.37 1.81 -19.24
N SER A 312 14.74 1.61 -17.98
CA SER A 312 13.89 0.94 -17.00
C SER A 312 12.56 1.68 -16.77
N ARG A 313 12.59 3.01 -16.67
CA ARG A 313 11.35 3.82 -16.56
C ARG A 313 10.46 3.66 -17.79
N ARG A 314 11.04 3.61 -18.98
CA ARG A 314 10.28 3.41 -20.21
C ARG A 314 9.60 2.05 -20.24
N GLU A 315 10.30 0.97 -19.92
CA GLU A 315 9.73 -0.38 -19.86
C GLU A 315 8.55 -0.47 -18.89
N VAL A 316 8.70 0.04 -17.67
CA VAL A 316 7.60 0.03 -16.69
C VAL A 316 6.42 0.87 -17.18
N SER A 317 6.68 2.01 -17.84
CA SER A 317 5.64 2.90 -18.38
C SER A 317 4.89 2.29 -19.57
N GLU A 318 5.35 1.18 -20.15
CA GLU A 318 4.61 0.49 -21.19
C GLU A 318 3.36 -0.21 -20.63
N PHE A 319 3.42 -0.77 -19.42
CA PHE A 319 2.29 -1.49 -18.83
C PHE A 319 1.62 -0.78 -17.64
N ILE A 320 2.24 0.23 -17.01
CA ILE A 320 1.60 1.06 -15.97
C ILE A 320 1.46 2.49 -16.49
N GLN A 321 0.23 2.96 -16.64
CA GLN A 321 -0.05 4.29 -17.20
C GLN A 321 -1.11 5.04 -16.39
N ILE A 322 -1.03 6.37 -16.44
CA ILE A 322 -2.11 7.20 -15.94
C ILE A 322 -3.27 7.23 -16.95
N ILE A 323 -4.49 7.00 -16.47
CA ILE A 323 -5.71 6.94 -17.30
C ILE A 323 -5.89 8.20 -18.19
N HIS A 324 -5.48 9.36 -17.69
CA HIS A 324 -5.60 10.61 -18.46
C HIS A 324 -4.73 10.60 -19.71
N ARG A 325 -3.54 10.01 -19.64
CA ARG A 325 -2.65 9.89 -20.80
C ARG A 325 -3.22 8.91 -21.83
N TYR A 326 -3.70 7.76 -21.37
CA TYR A 326 -4.38 6.78 -22.22
C TYR A 326 -5.57 7.41 -22.93
N ARG A 327 -6.47 8.08 -22.18
CA ARG A 327 -7.63 8.79 -22.70
C ARG A 327 -7.24 9.84 -23.75
N ASP A 328 -6.27 10.70 -23.44
CA ASP A 328 -5.86 11.81 -24.32
C ASP A 328 -5.20 11.28 -25.60
N ASN A 329 -4.45 10.18 -25.55
CA ASN A 329 -3.91 9.49 -26.72
C ASN A 329 -5.05 8.97 -27.62
N MET A 330 -6.09 8.38 -27.04
CA MET A 330 -7.24 7.90 -27.79
C MET A 330 -8.06 9.04 -28.39
N LEU A 331 -8.29 10.11 -27.63
CA LEU A 331 -8.98 11.32 -28.12
C LEU A 331 -8.23 12.01 -29.27
N ALA A 332 -6.90 11.92 -29.30
CA ALA A 332 -6.11 12.47 -30.40
C ALA A 332 -6.33 11.73 -31.74
N LYS A 333 -6.79 10.47 -31.69
CA LYS A 333 -7.07 9.66 -32.89
C LYS A 333 -8.46 9.87 -33.48
N ILE A 334 -9.40 10.52 -32.76
CA ILE A 334 -10.78 10.67 -33.22
C ILE A 334 -10.95 11.78 -34.27
N LYS A 335 -12.02 11.68 -35.06
CA LYS A 335 -12.51 12.78 -35.88
C LYS A 335 -12.94 13.96 -34.99
N ASN A 336 -12.55 15.16 -35.34
CA ASN A 336 -12.84 16.37 -34.57
C ASN A 336 -13.18 17.54 -35.50
N PRO A 337 -14.36 18.18 -35.37
CA PRO A 337 -15.35 18.02 -34.29
C PRO A 337 -16.11 16.69 -34.34
N VAL A 338 -16.73 16.29 -33.21
CA VAL A 338 -17.65 15.16 -33.15
C VAL A 338 -18.98 15.59 -33.77
N GLU A 339 -19.44 14.86 -34.79
CA GLU A 339 -20.67 15.14 -35.51
C GLU A 339 -21.78 14.17 -35.08
N ASN A 340 -22.99 14.67 -34.91
CA ASN A 340 -24.18 13.87 -34.56
C ASN A 340 -24.05 12.96 -33.32
N GLY A 341 -23.12 13.29 -32.42
CA GLY A 341 -22.84 12.47 -31.22
C GLY A 341 -22.17 11.12 -31.52
N ILE A 342 -21.60 10.95 -32.72
CA ILE A 342 -20.91 9.74 -33.14
C ILE A 342 -19.39 9.97 -33.02
N VAL A 343 -18.73 9.13 -32.19
CA VAL A 343 -17.27 9.15 -32.03
C VAL A 343 -16.65 8.13 -32.97
N GLU A 344 -15.85 8.61 -33.91
CA GLU A 344 -15.16 7.77 -34.90
C GLU A 344 -13.67 8.08 -34.94
N ILE A 345 -12.88 7.09 -35.31
CA ILE A 345 -11.44 7.26 -35.55
C ILE A 345 -11.22 7.97 -36.89
N ASP A 346 -10.26 8.88 -36.90
CA ASP A 346 -9.68 9.48 -38.09
C ASP A 346 -8.51 8.59 -38.55
N PRO A 347 -8.63 7.88 -39.69
CA PRO A 347 -7.59 6.92 -40.10
C PRO A 347 -6.22 7.57 -40.32
N GLN A 348 -6.18 8.84 -40.79
CA GLN A 348 -4.92 9.54 -41.03
C GLN A 348 -4.22 9.91 -39.72
N LYS A 349 -4.99 10.34 -38.70
CA LYS A 349 -4.45 10.63 -37.38
C LYS A 349 -4.00 9.36 -36.68
N ALA A 350 -4.76 8.27 -36.80
CA ALA A 350 -4.40 6.98 -36.21
C ALA A 350 -3.04 6.49 -36.76
N VAL A 351 -2.87 6.38 -38.07
CA VAL A 351 -1.61 5.95 -38.70
C VAL A 351 -0.43 6.86 -38.31
N LYS A 352 -0.64 8.17 -38.25
CA LYS A 352 0.41 9.12 -37.84
C LYS A 352 0.83 8.92 -36.38
N LEU A 353 -0.10 8.66 -35.48
CA LEU A 353 0.19 8.46 -34.05
C LEU A 353 0.81 7.08 -33.80
N GLU A 354 0.36 6.05 -34.49
CA GLU A 354 0.92 4.70 -34.43
C GLU A 354 2.36 4.66 -34.94
N SER A 355 2.65 5.32 -36.06
CA SER A 355 4.03 5.45 -36.56
C SER A 355 4.94 6.27 -35.62
N ALA A 356 4.38 7.07 -34.73
CA ALA A 356 5.09 7.82 -33.69
C ALA A 356 5.23 7.02 -32.35
N GLY A 357 4.84 5.73 -32.32
CA GLY A 357 4.95 4.86 -31.16
C GLY A 357 3.76 4.94 -30.19
N TYR A 358 2.68 5.62 -30.55
CA TYR A 358 1.41 5.57 -29.82
C TYR A 358 0.57 4.42 -30.36
N GLY A 359 0.90 3.21 -29.89
CA GLY A 359 0.48 1.94 -30.45
C GLY A 359 -1.03 1.67 -30.47
N GLU A 360 -1.37 0.50 -30.93
CA GLU A 360 -2.73 -0.04 -30.87
C GLU A 360 -3.20 -0.20 -29.42
N VAL A 361 -4.51 -0.27 -29.23
CA VAL A 361 -5.11 -0.53 -27.92
C VAL A 361 -4.87 -1.98 -27.54
N GLU A 362 -4.37 -2.24 -26.36
CA GLU A 362 -4.20 -3.59 -25.84
C GLU A 362 -5.55 -4.32 -25.78
N HIS A 363 -5.55 -5.65 -25.80
CA HIS A 363 -6.76 -6.46 -25.65
C HIS A 363 -7.27 -6.44 -24.20
N VAL A 364 -6.38 -6.22 -23.23
CA VAL A 364 -6.72 -6.22 -21.82
C VAL A 364 -6.39 -4.87 -21.18
N ALA A 365 -7.39 -4.23 -20.60
CA ALA A 365 -7.20 -2.99 -19.83
C ALA A 365 -7.73 -3.16 -18.41
N ILE A 366 -6.92 -2.78 -17.44
CA ILE A 366 -7.24 -2.86 -16.01
C ILE A 366 -7.35 -1.44 -15.48
N PHE A 367 -8.52 -1.06 -15.01
CA PHE A 367 -8.80 0.26 -14.46
C PHE A 367 -8.82 0.21 -12.93
N ASP A 368 -7.79 0.75 -12.32
CA ASP A 368 -7.74 0.91 -10.86
C ASP A 368 -8.55 2.14 -10.43
N GLU A 369 -9.25 2.02 -9.30
CA GLU A 369 -10.18 3.03 -8.80
C GLU A 369 -11.23 3.43 -9.86
N ALA A 370 -11.82 2.45 -10.54
CA ALA A 370 -12.73 2.68 -11.66
C ALA A 370 -13.97 3.53 -11.31
N GLN A 371 -14.36 3.58 -10.03
CA GLN A 371 -15.44 4.47 -9.53
C GLN A 371 -15.10 5.95 -9.67
N ARG A 372 -13.82 6.31 -9.89
CA ARG A 372 -13.38 7.70 -10.08
C ARG A 372 -13.50 8.21 -11.51
N SER A 373 -14.01 7.40 -12.44
CA SER A 373 -14.26 7.83 -13.82
C SER A 373 -15.15 9.07 -13.85
N TRP A 374 -14.86 9.98 -14.80
CA TRP A 374 -15.55 11.26 -14.87
C TRP A 374 -16.93 11.13 -15.48
N THR A 375 -17.90 11.88 -14.90
CA THR A 375 -19.21 12.06 -15.52
C THR A 375 -19.11 12.73 -16.90
N HIS A 376 -20.12 12.51 -17.75
CA HIS A 376 -20.20 13.16 -19.05
C HIS A 376 -20.01 14.68 -18.95
N LYS A 377 -20.65 15.34 -17.99
CA LYS A 377 -20.53 16.79 -17.80
C LYS A 377 -19.08 17.21 -17.55
N ARG A 378 -18.35 16.49 -16.69
CA ARG A 378 -16.97 16.82 -16.33
C ARG A 378 -16.01 16.65 -17.50
N ILE A 379 -16.11 15.56 -18.26
CA ILE A 379 -15.25 15.31 -19.41
C ILE A 379 -15.57 16.29 -20.56
N ALA A 380 -16.85 16.59 -20.82
CA ALA A 380 -17.27 17.56 -21.81
C ALA A 380 -16.76 18.98 -21.48
N ASP A 381 -16.88 19.42 -20.23
CA ASP A 381 -16.34 20.71 -19.77
C ASP A 381 -14.82 20.79 -19.89
N TYR A 382 -14.12 19.71 -19.58
CA TYR A 382 -12.66 19.59 -19.72
C TYR A 382 -12.24 19.73 -21.19
N LEU A 383 -12.85 19.00 -22.09
CA LEU A 383 -12.55 19.00 -23.51
C LEU A 383 -12.96 20.31 -24.22
N LYS A 384 -14.00 20.99 -23.73
CA LYS A 384 -14.40 22.32 -24.20
C LYS A 384 -13.33 23.38 -23.91
N ARG A 385 -12.69 23.29 -22.73
CA ARG A 385 -11.61 24.25 -22.33
C ARG A 385 -10.27 23.95 -23.00
N GLY A 386 -10.08 22.77 -23.54
CA GLY A 386 -8.85 22.34 -24.20
C GLY A 386 -7.80 21.76 -23.27
N GLY A 387 -8.21 20.91 -22.32
CA GLY A 387 -7.34 20.07 -21.50
C GLY A 387 -6.10 20.72 -20.87
N THR A 388 -5.67 20.27 -19.70
CA THR A 388 -4.50 20.84 -19.00
C THR A 388 -3.25 19.98 -19.12
N TYR A 389 -3.34 18.73 -19.55
CA TYR A 389 -2.22 17.80 -19.65
C TYR A 389 -1.63 17.80 -21.07
N GLY A 390 -0.64 18.69 -21.33
CA GLY A 390 0.27 18.60 -22.47
C GLY A 390 -0.32 18.79 -23.88
N ASN A 391 -1.48 18.28 -24.16
CA ASN A 391 -2.18 18.42 -25.43
C ASN A 391 -3.41 19.30 -25.25
N LYS A 392 -3.38 20.50 -25.83
CA LYS A 392 -4.52 21.42 -25.88
C LYS A 392 -5.62 20.92 -26.84
N LEU A 393 -6.00 19.63 -26.70
CA LEU A 393 -7.00 19.03 -27.57
C LEU A 393 -8.39 19.50 -27.15
N LYS A 394 -9.04 20.30 -28.04
CA LYS A 394 -10.42 20.70 -27.87
C LYS A 394 -11.30 19.73 -28.64
N VAL A 395 -12.24 19.10 -27.98
CA VAL A 395 -13.26 18.24 -28.60
C VAL A 395 -14.64 18.77 -28.17
N PRO A 396 -15.21 19.75 -28.90
CA PRO A 396 -16.54 20.24 -28.56
C PRO A 396 -17.60 19.15 -28.79
N ASN A 397 -18.68 19.21 -28.02
CA ASN A 397 -19.83 18.29 -28.08
C ASN A 397 -19.49 16.81 -27.92
N PHE A 398 -18.46 16.50 -27.10
CA PHE A 398 -18.08 15.14 -26.79
C PHE A 398 -19.23 14.43 -26.05
N PRO A 399 -19.73 13.27 -26.56
CA PRO A 399 -21.01 12.71 -26.12
C PRO A 399 -20.91 11.67 -25.00
N PHE A 400 -19.70 11.24 -24.63
CA PHE A 400 -19.51 10.12 -23.70
C PHE A 400 -19.15 10.59 -22.31
N SER A 401 -19.51 9.79 -21.28
CA SER A 401 -18.80 9.78 -20.00
C SER A 401 -17.42 9.15 -20.18
N GLU A 402 -16.54 9.28 -19.19
CA GLU A 402 -15.21 8.64 -19.24
C GLU A 402 -15.35 7.12 -19.29
N ALA A 403 -16.24 6.52 -18.51
CA ALA A 403 -16.53 5.09 -18.55
C ALA A 403 -17.00 4.62 -19.95
N GLU A 404 -17.95 5.33 -20.57
CA GLU A 404 -18.39 5.03 -21.93
C GLU A 404 -17.24 5.11 -22.94
N PHE A 405 -16.39 6.13 -22.83
CA PHE A 405 -15.25 6.30 -23.73
C PHE A 405 -14.20 5.21 -23.58
N LEU A 406 -13.93 4.77 -22.35
CA LEU A 406 -12.98 3.68 -22.09
C LEU A 406 -13.50 2.35 -22.62
N ILE A 407 -14.79 2.04 -22.44
CA ILE A 407 -15.40 0.84 -23.05
C ILE A 407 -15.34 0.97 -24.58
N TRP A 408 -15.73 2.12 -25.14
CA TRP A 408 -15.68 2.36 -26.57
C TRP A 408 -14.27 2.16 -27.16
N SER A 409 -13.24 2.57 -26.45
CA SER A 409 -11.86 2.43 -26.93
C SER A 409 -11.45 0.98 -27.17
N LEU A 410 -11.86 0.05 -26.27
CA LEU A 410 -11.60 -1.38 -26.41
C LEU A 410 -12.67 -2.07 -27.30
N ASP A 411 -13.89 -1.53 -27.37
CA ASP A 411 -14.95 -2.08 -28.22
C ASP A 411 -14.61 -2.04 -29.72
N ARG A 412 -13.64 -1.24 -30.10
CA ARG A 412 -13.10 -1.17 -31.46
C ARG A 412 -12.30 -2.40 -31.89
N ARG A 413 -11.84 -3.24 -30.94
CA ARG A 413 -11.26 -4.54 -31.30
C ARG A 413 -12.35 -5.39 -31.97
N GLU A 414 -12.03 -5.96 -33.13
CA GLU A 414 -12.99 -6.78 -33.89
C GLU A 414 -13.15 -8.18 -33.29
N ASP A 415 -12.09 -8.70 -32.70
CA ASP A 415 -11.97 -10.05 -32.19
C ASP A 415 -12.42 -10.20 -30.74
N TRP A 416 -11.60 -9.80 -29.78
CA TRP A 416 -11.91 -9.90 -28.34
C TRP A 416 -11.33 -8.73 -27.57
N ALA A 417 -11.90 -8.49 -26.39
CA ALA A 417 -11.34 -7.53 -25.43
C ALA A 417 -11.79 -7.85 -24.01
N VAL A 418 -10.96 -7.51 -23.03
CA VAL A 418 -11.30 -7.65 -21.60
C VAL A 418 -11.01 -6.35 -20.86
N ILE A 419 -12.01 -5.88 -20.13
CA ILE A 419 -11.87 -4.77 -19.19
C ILE A 419 -11.99 -5.32 -17.77
N ILE A 420 -11.06 -4.94 -16.91
CA ILE A 420 -11.11 -5.25 -15.47
C ILE A 420 -11.20 -3.94 -14.71
N CYS A 421 -12.32 -3.72 -14.03
CA CYS A 421 -12.58 -2.56 -13.20
C CYS A 421 -12.37 -2.92 -11.73
N LEU A 422 -11.35 -2.34 -11.07
CA LEU A 422 -11.14 -2.45 -9.65
C LEU A 422 -11.93 -1.33 -8.97
N VAL A 423 -12.90 -1.68 -8.14
CA VAL A 423 -13.87 -0.74 -7.57
C VAL A 423 -13.75 -0.69 -6.05
N GLY A 424 -13.46 0.48 -5.49
CA GLY A 424 -13.49 0.75 -4.06
C GLY A 424 -14.78 1.47 -3.65
N GLY A 425 -15.56 0.89 -2.72
CA GLY A 425 -16.77 1.55 -2.21
C GLY A 425 -16.43 2.75 -1.32
N GLY A 426 -17.22 3.83 -1.43
CA GLY A 426 -17.13 5.00 -0.53
C GLY A 426 -15.82 5.79 -0.57
N GLN A 427 -15.05 5.67 -1.65
CA GLN A 427 -13.73 6.33 -1.79
C GLN A 427 -13.72 7.45 -2.86
N GLU A 428 -14.88 7.90 -3.31
CA GLU A 428 -15.01 9.07 -4.18
C GLU A 428 -14.62 10.32 -3.40
N ILE A 429 -13.60 11.03 -3.89
CA ILE A 429 -13.03 12.22 -3.21
C ILE A 429 -13.07 13.50 -4.04
N ASN A 430 -13.57 13.44 -5.29
CA ASN A 430 -13.65 14.59 -6.16
C ASN A 430 -15.04 14.79 -6.78
N THR A 431 -15.45 16.04 -6.95
CA THR A 431 -16.66 16.40 -7.70
C THR A 431 -16.60 15.89 -9.13
N GLY A 432 -17.69 15.26 -9.58
CA GLY A 432 -17.83 14.76 -10.95
C GLY A 432 -17.22 13.38 -11.18
N GLU A 433 -16.92 12.61 -10.12
CA GLU A 433 -16.70 11.17 -10.19
C GLU A 433 -18.06 10.46 -10.27
N ALA A 434 -18.17 9.47 -11.17
CA ALA A 434 -19.47 8.91 -11.56
C ALA A 434 -19.85 7.61 -10.84
N GLY A 435 -18.92 7.08 -10.02
CA GLY A 435 -19.13 5.79 -9.36
C GLY A 435 -19.20 4.61 -10.35
N ILE A 436 -19.59 3.45 -9.86
CA ILE A 436 -19.80 2.25 -10.69
C ILE A 436 -21.01 2.40 -11.63
N THR A 437 -21.96 3.26 -11.28
CA THR A 437 -23.22 3.44 -12.00
C THR A 437 -22.99 3.82 -13.45
N ALA A 438 -22.04 4.71 -13.75
CA ALA A 438 -21.76 5.12 -15.13
C ALA A 438 -21.28 3.98 -16.03
N TRP A 439 -20.53 3.03 -15.47
CA TRP A 439 -20.09 1.83 -16.19
C TRP A 439 -21.28 0.94 -16.53
N ILE A 440 -22.17 0.72 -15.57
CA ILE A 440 -23.37 -0.13 -15.76
C ILE A 440 -24.34 0.51 -16.75
N GLU A 441 -24.57 1.81 -16.65
CA GLU A 441 -25.40 2.56 -17.61
C GLU A 441 -24.84 2.46 -19.02
N ALA A 442 -23.53 2.62 -19.21
CA ALA A 442 -22.87 2.46 -20.49
C ALA A 442 -23.10 1.07 -21.10
N LEU A 443 -22.97 0.01 -20.28
CA LEU A 443 -23.22 -1.37 -20.69
C LEU A 443 -24.69 -1.61 -21.04
N ASN A 444 -25.63 -1.07 -20.30
CA ASN A 444 -27.06 -1.25 -20.54
C ASN A 444 -27.55 -0.49 -21.79
N HIS A 445 -26.93 0.66 -22.10
CA HIS A 445 -27.40 1.49 -23.22
C HIS A 445 -26.64 1.23 -24.53
N ARG A 446 -25.32 1.26 -24.51
CA ARG A 446 -24.49 1.23 -25.73
C ARG A 446 -23.81 -0.11 -25.99
N PHE A 447 -23.37 -0.79 -24.92
CA PHE A 447 -22.47 -1.93 -25.03
C PHE A 447 -23.11 -3.23 -24.54
N LYS A 448 -24.38 -3.47 -24.89
CA LYS A 448 -25.17 -4.66 -24.50
C LYS A 448 -24.58 -6.00 -24.97
N HIS A 449 -23.67 -5.98 -25.91
CA HIS A 449 -22.99 -7.17 -26.43
C HIS A 449 -21.85 -7.64 -25.51
N TRP A 450 -21.37 -6.81 -24.61
CA TRP A 450 -20.36 -7.16 -23.62
C TRP A 450 -20.90 -8.12 -22.56
N HIS A 451 -20.10 -9.11 -22.18
CA HIS A 451 -20.40 -10.01 -21.07
C HIS A 451 -19.89 -9.42 -19.76
N VAL A 452 -20.76 -9.29 -18.79
CA VAL A 452 -20.47 -8.68 -17.49
C VAL A 452 -20.23 -9.76 -16.44
N PHE A 453 -19.08 -9.67 -15.75
CA PHE A 453 -18.73 -10.51 -14.61
C PHE A 453 -18.68 -9.65 -13.35
N ILE A 454 -19.43 -10.03 -12.31
CA ILE A 454 -19.59 -9.22 -11.12
C ILE A 454 -19.86 -10.08 -9.88
N SER A 455 -19.55 -9.56 -8.68
CA SER A 455 -19.84 -10.26 -7.42
C SER A 455 -21.31 -10.16 -7.00
N ASN A 456 -21.83 -11.23 -6.37
CA ASN A 456 -23.13 -11.23 -5.71
C ASN A 456 -23.22 -10.33 -4.47
N GLN A 457 -22.06 -9.95 -3.89
CA GLN A 457 -21.99 -9.23 -2.62
C GLN A 457 -22.09 -7.69 -2.75
N LEU A 458 -22.49 -7.18 -3.90
CA LEU A 458 -22.68 -5.75 -4.15
C LEU A 458 -23.99 -5.18 -3.57
N THR A 459 -24.45 -5.73 -2.44
CA THR A 459 -25.64 -5.25 -1.74
C THR A 459 -25.37 -4.12 -0.77
N GLU A 460 -24.10 -3.76 -0.53
CA GLU A 460 -23.73 -2.71 0.41
C GLU A 460 -24.10 -1.32 -0.13
N PRO A 461 -24.56 -0.41 0.76
CA PRO A 461 -24.97 0.96 0.36
C PRO A 461 -23.85 1.76 -0.32
N GLU A 462 -22.61 1.35 -0.12
CA GLU A 462 -21.41 1.99 -0.69
C GLU A 462 -21.30 1.82 -2.21
N TYR A 463 -21.99 0.81 -2.77
CA TYR A 463 -22.01 0.53 -4.21
C TYR A 463 -23.37 0.91 -4.81
N ALA A 464 -23.43 2.08 -5.45
CA ALA A 464 -24.64 2.58 -6.11
C ALA A 464 -25.91 2.48 -5.23
N GLU A 465 -25.80 2.81 -3.93
CA GLU A 465 -26.89 2.71 -2.95
C GLU A 465 -27.52 1.30 -2.85
N GLY A 466 -26.76 0.23 -3.14
CA GLY A 466 -27.25 -1.14 -3.17
C GLY A 466 -28.09 -1.53 -4.40
N LYS A 467 -28.20 -0.65 -5.40
CA LYS A 467 -29.05 -0.87 -6.60
C LYS A 467 -28.33 -1.53 -7.78
N VAL A 468 -27.08 -1.92 -7.62
CA VAL A 468 -26.27 -2.50 -8.73
C VAL A 468 -26.97 -3.69 -9.36
N ASN A 469 -27.56 -4.59 -8.57
CA ASN A 469 -28.26 -5.77 -9.07
C ASN A 469 -29.52 -5.42 -9.87
N GLU A 470 -30.21 -4.34 -9.51
CA GLU A 470 -31.38 -3.86 -10.26
C GLU A 470 -30.94 -3.28 -11.61
N LEU A 471 -29.90 -2.47 -11.62
CA LEU A 471 -29.34 -1.87 -12.84
C LEU A 471 -28.84 -2.94 -13.82
N LEU A 472 -28.32 -4.08 -13.34
CA LEU A 472 -27.82 -5.16 -14.18
C LEU A 472 -28.89 -6.14 -14.67
N ARG A 473 -30.09 -6.13 -14.11
CA ARG A 473 -31.20 -7.02 -14.57
C ARG A 473 -31.61 -6.78 -16.03
N GLU A 474 -31.37 -5.60 -16.54
CA GLU A 474 -31.63 -5.25 -17.93
C GLU A 474 -30.61 -5.83 -18.92
N ASN A 475 -29.43 -6.27 -18.42
CA ASN A 475 -28.38 -6.85 -19.23
C ASN A 475 -28.49 -8.39 -19.23
N GLY A 476 -28.79 -8.96 -20.40
CA GLY A 476 -28.95 -10.41 -20.55
C GLY A 476 -27.65 -11.23 -20.49
N LYS A 477 -26.50 -10.63 -20.32
CA LYS A 477 -25.17 -11.28 -20.34
C LYS A 477 -24.39 -11.04 -19.06
N VAL A 478 -24.98 -11.31 -17.91
CA VAL A 478 -24.35 -11.13 -16.60
C VAL A 478 -24.03 -12.47 -15.96
N THR A 479 -22.80 -12.62 -15.50
CA THR A 479 -22.34 -13.75 -14.70
C THR A 479 -21.92 -13.27 -13.32
N PHE A 480 -22.56 -13.81 -12.28
CA PHE A 480 -22.21 -13.52 -10.90
C PHE A 480 -21.18 -14.51 -10.38
N SER A 481 -20.18 -14.02 -9.64
CA SER A 481 -19.12 -14.86 -9.06
C SER A 481 -18.60 -14.28 -7.75
N ASN A 482 -18.51 -15.12 -6.73
CA ASN A 482 -17.92 -14.72 -5.43
C ASN A 482 -16.41 -14.45 -5.54
N HIS A 483 -15.73 -15.00 -6.55
CA HIS A 483 -14.30 -14.73 -6.79
C HIS A 483 -13.99 -13.26 -7.14
N LEU A 484 -14.98 -12.45 -7.43
CA LEU A 484 -14.82 -11.04 -7.78
C LEU A 484 -15.07 -10.09 -6.59
N HIS A 485 -15.12 -10.63 -5.35
CA HIS A 485 -15.21 -9.81 -4.14
C HIS A 485 -14.13 -10.23 -3.14
N LEU A 486 -13.26 -9.30 -2.80
CA LEU A 486 -12.22 -9.47 -1.80
C LEU A 486 -12.77 -9.05 -0.43
N SER A 487 -13.19 -10.03 0.36
CA SER A 487 -13.83 -9.81 1.67
C SER A 487 -12.85 -9.52 2.80
N VAL A 488 -11.57 -9.91 2.63
CA VAL A 488 -10.54 -9.82 3.65
C VAL A 488 -9.62 -8.64 3.42
N SER A 489 -9.43 -7.83 4.44
CA SER A 489 -8.42 -6.78 4.40
C SER A 489 -7.03 -7.38 4.54
N LEU A 490 -6.12 -7.09 3.61
CA LEU A 490 -4.71 -7.45 3.70
C LEU A 490 -3.93 -6.55 4.68
N ARG A 491 -4.59 -5.68 5.42
CA ARG A 491 -3.94 -4.81 6.39
C ARG A 491 -3.45 -5.62 7.60
N SER A 492 -2.48 -5.05 8.29
CA SER A 492 -1.99 -5.59 9.56
C SER A 492 -3.18 -5.99 10.46
N PHE A 493 -3.09 -7.14 11.13
CA PHE A 493 -4.12 -7.61 12.07
C PHE A 493 -4.50 -6.54 13.11
N ARG A 494 -3.57 -5.62 13.41
CA ARG A 494 -3.79 -4.48 14.29
C ARG A 494 -4.77 -3.45 13.70
N ALA A 495 -4.80 -3.30 12.38
CA ALA A 495 -5.63 -2.33 11.66
C ALA A 495 -6.97 -2.89 11.16
N GLU A 496 -7.28 -4.15 11.46
CA GLU A 496 -8.43 -4.88 10.93
C GLU A 496 -9.78 -4.16 11.17
N ARG A 497 -9.98 -3.59 12.37
CA ARG A 497 -11.19 -2.83 12.72
C ARG A 497 -11.08 -1.32 12.54
N LEU A 498 -9.94 -0.83 12.05
CA LEU A 498 -9.71 0.60 11.88
C LEU A 498 -10.76 1.24 10.95
N SER A 499 -11.10 0.59 9.85
CA SER A 499 -12.10 1.11 8.91
C SER A 499 -13.48 1.25 9.54
N SER A 500 -13.90 0.26 10.37
CA SER A 500 -15.16 0.31 11.12
C SER A 500 -15.15 1.43 12.16
N PHE A 501 -14.05 1.59 12.89
CA PHE A 501 -13.89 2.70 13.83
C PHE A 501 -13.99 4.05 13.12
N VAL A 502 -13.25 4.25 12.03
CA VAL A 502 -13.25 5.50 11.26
C VAL A 502 -14.64 5.80 10.69
N HIS A 503 -15.35 4.77 10.21
CA HIS A 503 -16.73 4.93 9.76
C HIS A 503 -17.64 5.39 10.90
N ALA A 504 -17.59 4.74 12.06
CA ALA A 504 -18.39 5.08 13.24
C ALA A 504 -18.06 6.50 13.75
N LEU A 505 -16.78 6.86 13.80
CA LEU A 505 -16.31 8.19 14.18
C LEU A 505 -16.90 9.28 13.27
N LEU A 506 -16.82 9.09 11.97
CA LEU A 506 -17.26 10.10 10.99
C LEU A 506 -18.79 10.18 10.87
N SER A 507 -19.53 9.12 11.19
CA SER A 507 -21.00 9.04 11.15
C SER A 507 -21.68 9.26 12.51
N PHE A 508 -20.92 9.57 13.56
CA PHE A 508 -21.44 9.73 14.94
C PHE A 508 -22.16 8.50 15.49
N ASN A 509 -21.71 7.30 15.07
CA ASN A 509 -22.27 6.06 15.61
C ASN A 509 -21.88 5.90 17.09
N ALA A 510 -22.85 5.52 17.93
CA ALA A 510 -22.64 5.31 19.37
C ALA A 510 -21.56 4.24 19.68
N GLU A 511 -21.31 3.32 18.76
CA GLU A 511 -20.30 2.27 18.90
C GLU A 511 -18.85 2.76 18.72
N ALA A 512 -18.64 4.03 18.31
CA ALA A 512 -17.31 4.54 17.98
C ALA A 512 -16.31 4.41 19.15
N ALA A 513 -16.76 4.67 20.39
CA ALA A 513 -15.91 4.55 21.58
C ALA A 513 -15.49 3.09 21.88
N ASP A 514 -16.37 2.13 21.65
CA ASP A 514 -16.07 0.72 21.88
C ASP A 514 -15.19 0.16 20.74
N LEU A 515 -15.44 0.56 19.51
CA LEU A 515 -14.57 0.22 18.39
C LEU A 515 -13.15 0.82 18.57
N TYR A 516 -13.02 2.01 19.15
CA TYR A 516 -11.72 2.56 19.52
C TYR A 516 -10.98 1.66 20.52
N LYS A 517 -11.66 1.21 21.60
CA LYS A 517 -11.08 0.30 22.59
C LYS A 517 -10.62 -1.01 21.96
N ASP A 518 -11.42 -1.56 21.06
CA ASP A 518 -11.07 -2.79 20.32
C ASP A 518 -9.80 -2.61 19.47
N VAL A 519 -9.69 -1.49 18.76
CA VAL A 519 -8.52 -1.15 17.94
C VAL A 519 -7.28 -0.96 18.83
N ALA A 520 -7.43 -0.23 19.95
CA ALA A 520 -6.35 -0.03 20.91
C ALA A 520 -5.90 -1.34 21.57
N ALA A 521 -6.85 -2.22 21.96
CA ALA A 521 -6.56 -3.52 22.55
C ALA A 521 -5.78 -4.47 21.62
N LYS A 522 -5.94 -4.32 20.31
CA LYS A 522 -5.16 -5.03 19.29
C LYS A 522 -3.75 -4.43 19.07
N GLY A 523 -3.36 -3.43 19.84
CA GLY A 523 -2.05 -2.79 19.76
C GLY A 523 -1.89 -1.83 18.58
N TYR A 524 -2.99 -1.28 18.05
CA TYR A 524 -2.95 -0.20 17.07
C TYR A 524 -3.16 1.15 17.78
N PRO A 525 -2.08 1.93 18.02
CA PRO A 525 -2.17 3.18 18.77
C PRO A 525 -2.85 4.27 17.92
N ILE A 526 -3.91 4.85 18.49
CA ILE A 526 -4.51 6.08 18.00
C ILE A 526 -4.43 7.08 19.15
N VAL A 527 -3.69 8.16 18.96
CA VAL A 527 -3.49 9.19 19.99
C VAL A 527 -3.91 10.57 19.48
N LEU A 528 -4.23 11.45 20.41
CA LEU A 528 -4.73 12.80 20.15
C LEU A 528 -3.77 13.85 20.72
N THR A 529 -3.52 14.91 19.99
CA THR A 529 -2.75 16.04 20.49
C THR A 529 -3.23 17.36 19.89
N ARG A 530 -2.88 18.45 20.55
CA ARG A 530 -3.06 19.82 20.06
C ARG A 530 -1.74 20.49 19.67
N ASP A 531 -0.66 19.74 19.75
CA ASP A 531 0.71 20.24 19.57
C ASP A 531 1.40 19.47 18.45
N MET A 532 1.80 20.19 17.39
CA MET A 532 2.44 19.56 16.22
C MET A 532 3.83 19.01 16.55
N ASP A 533 4.55 19.64 17.47
CA ASP A 533 5.88 19.15 17.86
C ASP A 533 5.78 17.86 18.68
N LYS A 534 4.75 17.73 19.51
CA LYS A 534 4.43 16.45 20.17
C LYS A 534 4.05 15.38 19.16
N ALA A 535 3.26 15.72 18.12
CA ALA A 535 2.92 14.78 17.06
C ALA A 535 4.17 14.30 16.31
N ARG A 536 5.08 15.22 15.95
CA ARG A 536 6.36 14.87 15.32
C ARG A 536 7.24 14.00 16.21
N ALA A 537 7.33 14.34 17.50
CA ALA A 537 8.10 13.56 18.47
C ALA A 537 7.53 12.14 18.61
N TRP A 538 6.20 12.00 18.66
CA TRP A 538 5.53 10.71 18.72
C TRP A 538 5.83 9.86 17.48
N LEU A 539 5.70 10.42 16.28
CA LEU A 539 6.03 9.72 15.03
C LEU A 539 7.49 9.22 15.03
N ARG A 540 8.43 10.09 15.36
CA ARG A 540 9.86 9.74 15.43
C ARG A 540 10.14 8.68 16.51
N SER A 541 9.39 8.68 17.60
CA SER A 541 9.53 7.68 18.65
C SER A 541 8.96 6.33 18.27
N LYS A 542 8.00 6.25 17.34
CA LYS A 542 7.33 5.00 16.92
C LYS A 542 8.02 4.33 15.75
N ALA A 543 8.53 5.08 14.79
CA ALA A 543 9.14 4.53 13.60
C ALA A 543 10.56 3.97 13.87
N ARG A 544 10.77 2.72 13.49
CA ARG A 544 12.04 1.99 13.63
C ARG A 544 12.42 1.36 12.27
N GLY A 545 13.70 1.04 12.09
CA GLY A 545 14.16 0.40 10.85
C GLY A 545 13.76 1.18 9.61
N SER A 546 13.23 0.54 8.61
CA SER A 546 12.72 1.12 7.35
C SER A 546 11.30 1.67 7.44
N GLN A 547 10.66 1.65 8.61
CA GLN A 547 9.28 2.15 8.77
C GLN A 547 9.18 3.62 8.38
N GLN A 548 8.11 3.93 7.63
CA GLN A 548 7.87 5.27 7.10
C GLN A 548 6.84 6.04 7.94
N THR A 549 7.12 7.34 8.08
CA THR A 549 6.21 8.28 8.76
C THR A 549 5.81 9.40 7.81
N GLY A 550 4.70 10.06 8.09
CA GLY A 550 4.29 11.22 7.29
C GLY A 550 3.20 12.06 7.94
N VAL A 551 3.08 13.30 7.48
CA VAL A 551 1.99 14.20 7.85
C VAL A 551 0.97 14.21 6.73
N LEU A 552 -0.31 14.03 7.07
CA LEU A 552 -1.42 13.99 6.13
C LEU A 552 -2.42 15.10 6.43
N VAL A 553 -2.92 15.74 5.36
CA VAL A 553 -3.86 16.87 5.45
C VAL A 553 -4.95 16.76 4.38
N SER A 554 -6.10 17.40 4.62
CA SER A 554 -7.10 17.60 3.59
C SER A 554 -6.57 18.54 2.49
N LYS A 555 -6.88 18.28 1.23
CA LYS A 555 -6.52 19.16 0.09
C LYS A 555 -7.08 20.56 0.18
N VAL A 556 -8.14 20.75 0.98
CA VAL A 556 -8.74 22.07 1.23
C VAL A 556 -8.19 22.74 2.47
N ALA A 557 -7.35 22.05 3.22
CA ALA A 557 -6.60 22.62 4.34
C ALA A 557 -5.68 23.75 3.84
N ALA A 558 -5.57 24.81 4.63
CA ALA A 558 -4.88 26.02 4.16
C ALA A 558 -4.02 26.72 5.21
N ARG A 559 -4.18 26.39 6.50
CA ARG A 559 -3.68 27.25 7.58
C ARG A 559 -2.62 26.62 8.48
N PHE A 560 -1.69 25.84 7.88
CA PHE A 560 -0.66 25.10 8.62
C PHE A 560 0.76 25.70 8.61
N LYS A 561 1.04 26.68 7.75
CA LYS A 561 2.36 27.35 7.73
C LYS A 561 2.82 27.86 9.12
N PRO A 562 1.92 28.41 9.99
CA PRO A 562 2.33 28.77 11.34
C PRO A 562 2.72 27.60 12.25
N LEU A 563 2.46 26.36 11.84
CA LEU A 563 2.89 25.13 12.51
C LEU A 563 4.14 24.51 11.86
N ALA A 564 4.82 25.27 10.99
CA ALA A 564 5.95 24.81 10.17
C ALA A 564 5.59 23.54 9.36
N VAL A 565 4.39 23.51 8.77
CA VAL A 565 3.95 22.46 7.87
C VAL A 565 3.56 23.08 6.53
N ASN A 566 4.18 22.61 5.45
CA ASN A 566 3.81 22.94 4.09
C ASN A 566 2.91 21.84 3.51
N ILE A 567 2.02 22.20 2.61
CA ILE A 567 1.28 21.21 1.84
C ILE A 567 2.15 20.84 0.65
N LEU A 568 2.38 19.55 0.46
CA LEU A 568 3.18 19.02 -0.64
C LEU A 568 2.66 19.55 -1.97
N ALA A 569 3.54 20.19 -2.73
CA ALA A 569 3.17 20.77 -4.00
C ALA A 569 2.60 19.69 -4.95
N GLN A 570 1.65 20.08 -5.79
CA GLN A 570 1.12 19.18 -6.81
C GLN A 570 2.21 18.85 -7.83
N GLY A 571 2.21 17.61 -8.29
CA GLY A 571 3.18 17.07 -9.26
C GLY A 571 3.61 15.68 -8.87
N ASP A 572 3.69 14.80 -9.83
CA ASP A 572 3.99 13.39 -9.63
C ASP A 572 5.41 13.20 -9.08
N GLU A 573 6.38 14.04 -9.50
CA GLU A 573 7.76 14.03 -8.99
C GLU A 573 7.83 14.31 -7.48
N ASN A 574 7.02 15.22 -6.97
CA ASN A 574 6.98 15.54 -5.54
C ASN A 574 6.49 14.34 -4.72
N ALA A 575 5.48 13.63 -5.21
CA ALA A 575 4.99 12.42 -4.57
C ALA A 575 6.07 11.31 -4.58
N VAL A 576 6.80 11.16 -5.68
CA VAL A 576 7.90 10.20 -5.78
C VAL A 576 8.98 10.47 -4.71
N HIS A 577 9.44 11.71 -4.60
CA HIS A 577 10.43 12.06 -3.58
C HIS A 577 9.89 11.86 -2.16
N TRP A 578 8.65 12.26 -1.91
CA TRP A 578 8.04 12.16 -0.60
C TRP A 578 7.89 10.69 -0.13
N PHE A 579 7.56 9.76 -1.04
CA PHE A 579 7.38 8.34 -0.70
C PHE A 579 8.65 7.50 -0.80
N LEU A 580 9.57 7.79 -1.71
CA LEU A 580 10.67 6.88 -2.05
C LEU A 580 12.05 7.33 -1.58
N GLU A 581 12.19 8.59 -1.14
CA GLU A 581 13.51 9.05 -0.68
C GLU A 581 13.79 8.61 0.77
N ASP A 582 15.07 8.44 1.05
CA ASP A 582 15.60 8.03 2.34
C ASP A 582 15.27 9.06 3.45
N LYS A 583 15.35 8.61 4.70
CA LYS A 583 15.14 9.45 5.90
C LYS A 583 16.08 10.66 6.00
N THR A 584 17.20 10.64 5.29
CA THR A 584 18.16 11.74 5.23
C THR A 584 17.84 12.80 4.20
N ASP A 585 16.93 12.52 3.25
CA ASP A 585 16.49 13.49 2.25
C ASP A 585 15.40 14.39 2.81
N VAL A 586 15.57 15.69 2.70
CA VAL A 586 14.59 16.71 3.20
C VAL A 586 13.24 16.63 2.53
N ARG A 587 13.13 15.99 1.36
CA ARG A 587 11.88 15.80 0.61
C ARG A 587 11.11 14.57 1.06
N SER A 588 11.74 13.70 1.85
CA SER A 588 11.14 12.47 2.36
C SER A 588 9.99 12.77 3.33
N SER A 589 8.96 11.93 3.32
CA SER A 589 7.86 11.97 4.29
C SER A 589 8.33 11.93 5.75
N ASN A 590 9.46 11.26 6.00
CA ASN A 590 10.06 11.10 7.33
C ASN A 590 10.61 12.41 7.92
N TYR A 591 10.83 13.44 7.10
CA TYR A 591 11.24 14.76 7.57
C TYR A 591 10.12 15.50 8.31
N LEU A 592 8.84 15.18 8.02
CA LEU A 592 7.63 15.69 8.67
C LEU A 592 7.43 17.22 8.52
N GLU A 593 7.97 17.80 7.45
CA GLU A 593 7.80 19.23 7.13
C GLU A 593 6.75 19.44 6.03
N ASP A 594 6.71 18.54 5.05
CA ASP A 594 5.73 18.55 3.97
C ASP A 594 4.62 17.54 4.25
N ALA A 595 3.38 18.00 4.17
CA ALA A 595 2.19 17.19 4.38
C ALA A 595 1.55 16.78 3.04
N ALA A 596 1.32 15.49 2.85
CA ALA A 596 0.61 14.99 1.68
C ALA A 596 -0.91 15.06 1.86
N THR A 597 -1.63 15.27 0.76
CA THR A 597 -3.09 15.31 0.74
C THR A 597 -3.70 13.93 0.47
N GLU A 598 -5.01 13.78 0.74
CA GLU A 598 -5.75 12.54 0.46
C GLU A 598 -5.59 12.08 -1.00
N ILE A 599 -5.43 13.00 -1.95
CA ILE A 599 -5.21 12.66 -3.37
C ILE A 599 -3.84 12.02 -3.57
N GLN A 600 -2.82 12.53 -2.88
CA GLN A 600 -1.44 12.05 -3.03
C GLN A 600 -1.20 10.71 -2.33
N VAL A 601 -1.94 10.41 -1.26
CA VAL A 601 -1.78 9.16 -0.50
C VAL A 601 -2.82 8.09 -0.83
N GLN A 602 -3.79 8.36 -1.70
CA GLN A 602 -4.77 7.35 -2.07
C GLN A 602 -4.09 6.19 -2.81
N GLY A 603 -4.36 4.95 -2.38
CA GLY A 603 -3.67 3.76 -2.89
C GLY A 603 -2.27 3.51 -2.28
N LEU A 604 -1.71 4.50 -1.57
CA LEU A 604 -0.42 4.39 -0.89
C LEU A 604 -0.62 4.36 0.63
N GLU A 605 0.27 3.70 1.35
CA GLU A 605 0.20 3.53 2.80
C GLU A 605 1.54 3.85 3.46
N LEU A 606 1.50 4.31 4.71
CA LEU A 606 2.65 4.56 5.56
C LEU A 606 2.50 3.74 6.85
N ASP A 607 3.58 3.56 7.60
CA ASP A 607 3.51 2.82 8.86
C ASP A 607 2.85 3.65 9.96
N PHE A 608 3.29 4.89 10.16
CA PHE A 608 2.72 5.80 11.14
C PHE A 608 2.42 7.15 10.51
N VAL A 609 1.25 7.73 10.79
CA VAL A 609 0.89 9.02 10.23
C VAL A 609 0.41 10.01 11.30
N CYS A 610 0.67 11.29 11.04
CA CYS A 610 -0.03 12.39 11.69
C CYS A 610 -1.15 12.88 10.77
N VAL A 611 -2.39 12.72 11.18
CA VAL A 611 -3.52 13.39 10.51
C VAL A 611 -3.68 14.77 11.15
N LEU A 612 -3.23 15.79 10.43
CA LEU A 612 -3.31 17.18 10.88
C LEU A 612 -4.65 17.78 10.43
N TRP A 613 -5.54 17.97 11.40
CA TRP A 613 -6.92 18.40 11.18
C TRP A 613 -7.02 19.91 11.07
N ASP A 614 -7.61 20.44 10.00
CA ASP A 614 -7.84 21.89 9.85
C ASP A 614 -9.29 22.29 10.09
N ALA A 615 -9.55 23.57 9.97
CA ALA A 615 -10.84 24.20 10.15
C ALA A 615 -11.80 24.04 8.93
N ASP A 616 -11.46 23.24 7.97
CA ASP A 616 -12.30 22.87 6.83
C ASP A 616 -13.45 21.93 7.21
N MET A 617 -13.24 21.07 8.21
CA MET A 617 -14.26 20.19 8.76
C MET A 617 -14.31 20.32 10.28
N ARG A 618 -15.41 20.80 10.80
CA ARG A 618 -15.59 21.15 12.22
C ARG A 618 -16.74 20.37 12.83
N TYR A 619 -16.52 19.87 14.04
CA TYR A 619 -17.61 19.33 14.85
C TYR A 619 -18.37 20.45 15.55
N ASN A 620 -19.69 20.45 15.42
CA ASN A 620 -20.60 21.34 16.12
C ASN A 620 -21.90 20.60 16.46
N ASP A 621 -22.25 20.50 17.74
CA ASP A 621 -23.51 19.94 18.26
C ASP A 621 -24.00 18.65 17.53
N GLY A 622 -23.14 17.65 17.43
CA GLY A 622 -23.49 16.33 16.88
C GLY A 622 -23.48 16.21 15.36
N HIS A 623 -22.93 17.19 14.65
CA HIS A 623 -22.78 17.12 13.20
C HIS A 623 -21.48 17.76 12.71
N TRP A 624 -21.08 17.40 11.47
CA TRP A 624 -19.95 18.03 10.79
C TRP A 624 -20.41 19.24 10.00
N GLU A 625 -19.71 20.36 10.20
CA GLU A 625 -19.82 21.56 9.40
C GLU A 625 -18.61 21.66 8.45
N PHE A 626 -18.85 22.02 7.18
CA PHE A 626 -17.85 22.03 6.14
C PHE A 626 -17.60 23.44 5.62
N PHE A 627 -16.32 23.78 5.48
CA PHE A 627 -15.87 25.12 5.09
C PHE A 627 -14.78 25.05 4.04
N LYS A 628 -14.68 26.08 3.22
CA LYS A 628 -13.59 26.33 2.31
C LYS A 628 -12.85 27.60 2.68
N PHE A 629 -11.53 27.58 2.61
CA PHE A 629 -10.74 28.78 2.75
C PHE A 629 -10.68 29.53 1.42
N ASN A 630 -11.14 30.77 1.40
CA ASN A 630 -11.23 31.55 0.15
C ASN A 630 -9.92 32.24 -0.27
N GLY A 631 -8.80 31.86 0.33
CA GLY A 631 -7.45 32.32 -0.01
C GLY A 631 -7.08 33.72 0.43
N LYS A 632 -8.02 34.45 1.04
CA LYS A 632 -7.75 35.82 1.55
C LYS A 632 -7.68 35.84 3.08
N ASN A 633 -8.80 35.75 3.76
CA ASN A 633 -8.83 35.93 5.21
C ASN A 633 -10.00 35.25 5.91
N LYS A 634 -10.78 34.42 5.25
CA LYS A 634 -11.94 33.80 5.88
C LYS A 634 -12.26 32.41 5.34
N TRP A 635 -12.90 31.62 6.21
CA TRP A 635 -13.59 30.40 5.86
C TRP A 635 -15.00 30.69 5.39
N THR A 636 -15.45 30.06 4.32
CA THR A 636 -16.81 30.15 3.79
C THR A 636 -17.49 28.81 3.91
N PRO A 637 -18.69 28.73 4.49
CA PRO A 637 -19.44 27.48 4.58
C PRO A 637 -19.72 26.92 3.18
N VAL A 638 -19.67 25.59 3.06
CA VAL A 638 -20.10 24.89 1.84
C VAL A 638 -21.62 25.00 1.74
N ALA A 639 -22.10 25.46 0.59
CA ALA A 639 -23.53 25.74 0.37
C ALA A 639 -24.41 24.48 0.47
N ASN A 640 -25.68 24.67 0.87
CA ASN A 640 -26.68 23.62 0.90
C ASN A 640 -27.41 23.46 -0.46
N THR A 641 -26.63 23.39 -1.52
CA THR A 641 -27.13 23.09 -2.88
C THR A 641 -26.80 21.63 -3.22
N PRO A 642 -27.41 21.03 -4.27
CA PRO A 642 -27.04 19.67 -4.68
C PRO A 642 -25.54 19.48 -4.89
N ASN A 643 -24.87 20.41 -5.57
CA ASN A 643 -23.41 20.38 -5.74
C ASN A 643 -22.67 20.54 -4.39
N GLY A 644 -23.19 21.35 -3.46
CA GLY A 644 -22.59 21.51 -2.15
C GLY A 644 -22.76 20.29 -1.26
N GLN A 645 -23.87 19.55 -1.36
CA GLN A 645 -24.05 18.27 -0.66
C GLN A 645 -23.07 17.22 -1.16
N GLU A 646 -22.88 17.13 -2.46
CA GLU A 646 -21.89 16.28 -3.07
C GLU A 646 -20.46 16.64 -2.57
N GLU A 647 -20.15 17.91 -2.51
CA GLU A 647 -18.87 18.39 -2.01
C GLU A 647 -18.63 18.04 -0.53
N LYS A 648 -19.66 18.18 0.33
CA LYS A 648 -19.58 17.77 1.75
C LYS A 648 -19.27 16.26 1.87
N LYS A 649 -19.92 15.44 1.03
CA LYS A 649 -19.64 13.99 0.96
C LYS A 649 -18.17 13.74 0.62
N TYR A 650 -17.61 14.44 -0.36
CA TYR A 650 -16.20 14.29 -0.72
C TYR A 650 -15.24 14.74 0.37
N MET A 651 -15.53 15.83 1.07
CA MET A 651 -14.72 16.27 2.21
C MET A 651 -14.75 15.25 3.36
N LEU A 652 -15.90 14.65 3.64
CA LEU A 652 -16.01 13.57 4.62
C LEU A 652 -15.18 12.33 4.20
N ASN A 653 -15.26 11.95 2.93
CA ASN A 653 -14.49 10.83 2.38
C ASN A 653 -12.98 11.13 2.37
N ALA A 654 -12.56 12.40 2.20
CA ALA A 654 -11.15 12.78 2.32
C ALA A 654 -10.61 12.44 3.71
N TYR A 655 -11.31 12.80 4.79
CA TYR A 655 -10.92 12.43 6.15
C TYR A 655 -10.98 10.92 6.38
N ARG A 656 -11.93 10.20 5.77
CA ARG A 656 -11.94 8.72 5.79
C ARG A 656 -10.65 8.15 5.19
N VAL A 657 -10.22 8.67 4.04
CA VAL A 657 -8.96 8.26 3.40
C VAL A 657 -7.77 8.55 4.32
N LEU A 658 -7.65 9.78 4.85
CA LEU A 658 -6.53 10.18 5.71
C LEU A 658 -6.42 9.31 6.96
N LEU A 659 -7.53 9.07 7.65
CA LEU A 659 -7.60 8.28 8.89
C LEU A 659 -7.39 6.78 8.67
N THR A 660 -7.35 6.32 7.43
CA THR A 660 -7.13 4.89 7.10
C THR A 660 -5.83 4.64 6.33
N ARG A 661 -4.89 5.58 6.25
CA ARG A 661 -3.62 5.40 5.51
C ARG A 661 -2.48 4.82 6.33
N ALA A 662 -2.59 4.84 7.65
CA ALA A 662 -1.59 4.25 8.51
C ALA A 662 -1.79 2.74 8.66
N ARG A 663 -0.69 1.99 8.62
CA ARG A 663 -0.66 0.54 8.83
C ARG A 663 -0.52 0.16 10.30
N GLN A 664 0.17 0.98 11.09
CA GLN A 664 0.59 0.63 12.45
C GLN A 664 0.16 1.63 13.53
N GLY A 665 -0.17 2.87 13.19
CA GLY A 665 -0.67 3.82 14.19
C GLY A 665 -0.85 5.24 13.67
N ILE A 666 -1.68 6.00 14.40
CA ILE A 666 -2.11 7.35 14.01
C ILE A 666 -1.96 8.31 15.20
N VAL A 667 -1.40 9.49 14.95
CA VAL A 667 -1.60 10.65 15.82
C VAL A 667 -2.52 11.65 15.13
N ILE A 668 -3.63 11.99 15.76
CA ILE A 668 -4.55 13.02 15.29
C ILE A 668 -4.15 14.34 15.95
N CYS A 669 -3.70 15.30 15.15
CA CYS A 669 -3.33 16.63 15.64
C CYS A 669 -4.43 17.64 15.28
N VAL A 670 -5.14 18.13 16.31
CA VAL A 670 -6.14 19.19 16.18
C VAL A 670 -5.57 20.45 16.81
N PRO A 671 -5.13 21.45 16.03
CA PRO A 671 -4.45 22.64 16.57
C PRO A 671 -5.27 23.40 17.61
N LYS A 672 -4.56 24.11 18.50
CA LYS A 672 -5.23 25.02 19.48
C LYS A 672 -5.89 26.24 18.82
N GLY A 673 -5.51 26.52 17.59
CA GLY A 673 -5.81 27.79 16.96
C GLY A 673 -4.87 28.91 17.47
N ASN A 674 -5.18 30.14 17.10
CA ASN A 674 -4.42 31.29 17.57
C ASN A 674 -5.31 32.17 18.46
N SER A 675 -5.09 32.09 19.75
CA SER A 675 -5.60 33.08 20.72
C SER A 675 -4.52 34.13 20.93
N ARG A 676 -4.88 35.36 21.15
CA ARG A 676 -3.96 36.46 21.45
C ARG A 676 -2.91 36.04 22.48
N LEU A 677 -1.65 35.87 22.03
CA LEU A 677 -0.53 35.63 22.96
C LEU A 677 -0.02 36.92 23.58
N THR A 678 -0.17 38.07 22.91
CA THR A 678 0.11 39.43 23.45
C THR A 678 -0.74 40.44 22.71
N PRO A 679 -1.57 41.23 23.39
CA PRO A 679 -2.52 42.15 22.75
C PRO A 679 -1.90 43.23 21.86
N GLU A 680 -0.63 43.55 22.06
CA GLU A 680 0.01 44.73 21.45
C GLU A 680 0.89 44.40 20.22
N ARG A 681 1.32 43.15 20.01
CA ARG A 681 2.24 42.80 18.92
C ARG A 681 1.68 41.88 17.85
N PHE A 682 0.73 41.01 18.19
CA PHE A 682 0.18 40.06 17.25
C PHE A 682 -1.35 40.02 17.40
N PRO A 683 -2.10 40.62 16.48
CA PRO A 683 -3.55 40.52 16.50
C PRO A 683 -3.99 39.05 16.36
N GLU A 684 -5.13 38.72 16.95
CA GLU A 684 -5.79 37.43 16.78
C GLU A 684 -5.90 37.09 15.28
N ASP A 685 -5.47 35.87 14.89
CA ASP A 685 -5.66 35.42 13.52
C ASP A 685 -7.10 34.94 13.33
N PRO A 686 -7.96 35.72 12.64
CA PRO A 686 -9.37 35.35 12.47
C PRO A 686 -9.58 34.10 11.62
N THR A 687 -8.54 33.61 10.98
CA THR A 687 -8.60 32.40 10.15
C THR A 687 -8.26 31.13 10.93
N ARG A 688 -7.81 31.28 12.19
CA ARG A 688 -7.39 30.19 13.07
C ARG A 688 -7.93 30.34 14.49
N LEU A 689 -9.18 30.77 14.63
CA LEU A 689 -9.80 30.95 15.94
C LEU A 689 -9.88 29.61 16.71
N PRO A 690 -9.59 29.57 18.01
CA PRO A 690 -9.71 28.35 18.82
C PRO A 690 -11.08 27.66 18.71
N ALA A 691 -12.15 28.46 18.56
CA ALA A 691 -13.50 27.95 18.38
C ALA A 691 -13.66 27.03 17.15
N PHE A 692 -12.81 27.17 16.12
CA PHE A 692 -12.85 26.31 14.93
C PHE A 692 -12.36 24.89 15.18
N TYR A 693 -11.55 24.68 16.21
CA TYR A 693 -10.88 23.42 16.51
C TYR A 693 -11.39 22.74 17.78
N ASN A 694 -11.88 23.54 18.75
CA ASN A 694 -12.21 23.05 20.09
C ASN A 694 -13.33 22.01 20.09
N GLY A 695 -14.36 22.16 19.26
CA GLY A 695 -15.46 21.21 19.13
C GLY A 695 -14.96 19.84 18.62
N THR A 696 -14.19 19.83 17.55
CA THR A 696 -13.59 18.61 16.99
C THR A 696 -12.68 17.91 17.99
N TYR A 697 -11.81 18.66 18.68
CA TYR A 697 -10.95 18.10 19.71
C TYR A 697 -11.75 17.48 20.87
N ALA A 698 -12.75 18.19 21.39
CA ALA A 698 -13.59 17.71 22.48
C ALA A 698 -14.36 16.44 22.09
N TYR A 699 -14.89 16.37 20.86
CA TYR A 699 -15.55 15.20 20.33
C TYR A 699 -14.60 13.99 20.25
N LEU A 700 -13.42 14.14 19.66
CA LEU A 700 -12.43 13.07 19.57
C LEU A 700 -12.00 12.58 20.96
N LYS A 701 -11.80 13.49 21.89
CA LYS A 701 -11.47 13.17 23.29
C LYS A 701 -12.60 12.40 23.99
N SER A 702 -13.87 12.74 23.71
CA SER A 702 -15.04 12.07 24.29
C SER A 702 -15.17 10.60 23.88
N LEU A 703 -14.55 10.17 22.78
CA LEU A 703 -14.47 8.78 22.35
C LEU A 703 -13.45 7.96 23.17
N GLY A 704 -12.72 8.60 24.09
CA GLY A 704 -11.69 7.97 24.92
C GLY A 704 -10.30 7.92 24.27
N ILE A 705 -10.08 8.63 23.16
CA ILE A 705 -8.77 8.67 22.51
C ILE A 705 -7.74 9.29 23.46
N GLU A 706 -6.62 8.57 23.65
CA GLU A 706 -5.53 8.97 24.55
C GLU A 706 -4.88 10.27 24.08
N GLU A 707 -4.68 11.21 25.01
CA GLU A 707 -4.02 12.50 24.74
C GLU A 707 -2.53 12.44 25.10
N ILE A 708 -1.66 12.96 24.19
CA ILE A 708 -0.22 13.05 24.38
C ILE A 708 0.29 14.49 24.42
#